data_ca216256f19658bddc3acee7ba5e8e3a
#
_entry.id   ca216256f19658bddc3acee7ba5e8e3a
#
_cell.length_a   1.000
_cell.length_b   1.000
_cell.length_c   1.000
_cell.angle_alpha   90.00
_cell.angle_beta   90.00
_cell.angle_gamma   90.00
#
_symmetry.space_group_name_H-M   'P 1'
#
loop_
_entity.id
_entity.type
_entity.pdbx_description
1 polymer ?
#
loop_
_entity_poly.entity_id
_entity_poly.type
_entity_poly.pdbx_seq_one_letter_code
_entity_poly.pdbx_strand_id
1 'polypeptide(L)'
;MAREQDYSTIMCGLQELDLQMSAVPSDLVLIGEHAFPLVMNPKGKVLMAASYYGKGRVVVLGHEQYLTRFPGLIKNALKWLMPCSGNAGIVGIQKSLRSVAANLNDCPIKTELGAFRSGLAVYITDAYSVENCAKDLIAFIKSGGGLIMAGQAWHWARTHPQENTLKNFPGNKVCSVAGIYFSECCGEVGIFPVPKQIPYSWLALSTGKDFKDDLQFLLEGMSEFDIQSGTIASEVMVHGPLAFPIAVTPAGKAFIAGAYYGQGRVILLSHESYMGQDSLSTFLINAIKWLDEDRKGVIGILPSLEAAHMVLSKSGLDCQLTGFRKDLSVYVCTSYSDAQCAEIQEFVAEGGGLMIGGHAWHWAQTHCGCSVMTDYPGNHILNKMGLSLLGSTLIGESCKAPEIEQSCKEGSHFCNMLHRFAEHVYLGQELTNHEQSCLKQLGNDCASYLQMRCHDSAAYTSVVALLSDIVKKLGVPQVSSNSPVESAKDRLMLHIVSEVYKVSPDPDALLPYIIKERPKLPTVSNARVRISAKTEGCEEWISTGLYLSPGMKTNIAVPPEISGKNWQVQLGCQTDDIGGEKELKRAPVVHERFPLDAEMVQVCNLWGGLIYIIAPPQSKVDGVEIVVQDAVQAPYFKSGFMHSGYPIMMQTVSAPELVNVQEAYKKGLWGQIHELGHNQQRSVWEFPPHTTECTCNLWSVYVNEKVLGLNRSNAHPALTPEERQARIKSYCDGGKDLKNWSKWTALETYMQLQEKFGWDAFKKVFTIYHDMNGVPDDNAEKMNLYAETFSEVVKMNLCPFFKAWGWPIQPDTQKKISHLPECSNHPMVQYA
;
A
#
# COMPACT_ATOMS: atom_id res chain seq x y z
N MET A 1 -19.94 7.30 5.98
CA MET A 1 -21.30 7.96 6.04
C MET A 1 -22.34 7.11 6.74
N ALA A 2 -22.47 5.79 6.47
CA ALA A 2 -23.47 4.94 7.14
C ALA A 2 -23.29 4.87 8.66
N ARG A 3 -22.07 4.70 9.16
CA ARG A 3 -21.77 4.63 10.61
C ARG A 3 -22.06 5.94 11.36
N GLU A 4 -21.82 7.08 10.73
CA GLU A 4 -22.16 8.39 11.33
C GLU A 4 -23.68 8.56 11.48
N GLN A 5 -24.46 8.05 10.53
CA GLN A 5 -25.92 8.04 10.63
C GLN A 5 -26.41 7.11 11.76
N ASP A 6 -25.79 5.94 11.90
CA ASP A 6 -26.07 4.99 12.97
C ASP A 6 -25.77 5.62 14.34
N TYR A 7 -24.58 6.24 14.47
CA TYR A 7 -24.19 6.96 15.67
C TYR A 7 -25.17 8.08 16.01
N SER A 8 -25.52 8.91 15.01
CA SER A 8 -26.48 10.00 15.20
C SER A 8 -27.86 9.51 15.65
N THR A 9 -28.26 8.33 15.20
CA THR A 9 -29.53 7.70 15.60
C THR A 9 -29.49 7.26 17.07
N ILE A 10 -28.41 6.58 17.48
CA ILE A 10 -28.26 6.04 18.83
C ILE A 10 -28.06 7.17 19.86
N MET A 11 -27.29 8.19 19.49
CA MET A 11 -26.95 9.30 20.38
C MET A 11 -27.90 10.49 20.28
N CYS A 12 -29.01 10.35 19.56
CA CYS A 12 -29.99 11.42 19.32
C CYS A 12 -30.51 12.03 20.63
N GLY A 13 -30.44 13.36 20.74
CA GLY A 13 -30.96 14.12 21.90
C GLY A 13 -30.11 14.02 23.17
N LEU A 14 -28.99 13.28 23.14
CA LEU A 14 -28.08 13.19 24.28
C LEU A 14 -27.00 14.27 24.12
N GLN A 15 -26.77 15.06 25.17
CA GLN A 15 -25.76 16.12 25.17
C GLN A 15 -24.52 15.76 26.02
N GLU A 16 -24.76 15.05 27.13
CA GLU A 16 -23.72 14.54 28.02
C GLU A 16 -24.18 13.26 28.70
N LEU A 17 -23.23 12.45 29.13
CA LEU A 17 -23.48 11.24 29.93
C LEU A 17 -22.66 11.35 31.23
N ASP A 18 -23.38 11.34 32.34
CA ASP A 18 -22.77 11.38 33.66
C ASP A 18 -22.52 9.94 34.16
N LEU A 19 -21.22 9.55 34.17
CA LEU A 19 -20.73 8.25 34.65
C LEU A 19 -20.08 8.32 36.04
N GLN A 20 -20.23 9.43 36.79
CA GLN A 20 -19.44 9.70 38.03
C GLN A 20 -19.80 8.79 39.21
N MET A 21 -20.94 8.17 39.24
CA MET A 21 -21.38 7.46 40.42
C MET A 21 -21.12 5.95 40.37
N SER A 22 -20.03 5.51 40.93
CA SER A 22 -19.65 4.15 41.37
C SER A 22 -19.62 3.00 40.34
N ALA A 23 -20.13 3.20 39.15
CA ALA A 23 -20.17 2.18 38.08
C ALA A 23 -18.91 2.28 37.16
N VAL A 24 -17.81 1.68 37.58
CA VAL A 24 -16.57 1.68 36.81
C VAL A 24 -16.68 0.71 35.63
N PRO A 25 -16.71 1.18 34.40
CA PRO A 25 -16.87 0.33 33.22
C PRO A 25 -15.60 -0.43 32.88
N SER A 26 -15.76 -1.51 32.11
CA SER A 26 -14.67 -2.06 31.30
C SER A 26 -14.37 -1.17 30.11
N ASP A 27 -13.09 -1.13 29.72
CA ASP A 27 -12.66 -0.67 28.42
C ASP A 27 -13.04 -1.72 27.36
N LEU A 28 -13.67 -1.28 26.29
CA LEU A 28 -14.06 -2.14 25.16
C LEU A 28 -13.03 -2.06 24.06
N VAL A 29 -12.61 -3.21 23.53
CA VAL A 29 -11.73 -3.30 22.37
C VAL A 29 -12.55 -3.56 21.12
N LEU A 30 -12.36 -2.74 20.10
CA LEU A 30 -13.11 -2.81 18.85
C LEU A 30 -12.19 -3.28 17.72
N ILE A 31 -12.63 -4.26 16.97
CA ILE A 31 -11.95 -4.78 15.78
C ILE A 31 -12.89 -4.89 14.58
N GLY A 32 -12.32 -5.14 13.42
CA GLY A 32 -13.07 -5.34 12.17
C GLY A 32 -13.58 -4.03 11.56
N GLU A 33 -14.52 -4.15 10.65
CA GLU A 33 -15.04 -3.01 9.86
C GLU A 33 -16.32 -2.39 10.44
N HIS A 34 -17.00 -3.10 11.32
CA HIS A 34 -18.38 -2.76 11.70
C HIS A 34 -18.51 -2.13 13.08
N ALA A 35 -17.57 -2.39 13.97
CA ALA A 35 -17.61 -1.86 15.32
C ALA A 35 -17.23 -0.38 15.35
N PHE A 36 -17.99 0.42 16.11
CA PHE A 36 -17.69 1.83 16.30
C PHE A 36 -18.00 2.27 17.74
N PRO A 37 -17.22 3.23 18.30
CA PRO A 37 -17.45 3.71 19.66
C PRO A 37 -18.68 4.63 19.71
N LEU A 38 -19.46 4.51 20.79
CA LEU A 38 -20.53 5.44 21.12
C LEU A 38 -20.07 6.45 22.16
N VAL A 39 -19.32 5.99 23.15
CA VAL A 39 -18.77 6.81 24.24
C VAL A 39 -17.31 6.48 24.45
N MET A 40 -16.49 7.50 24.46
CA MET A 40 -15.05 7.40 24.70
C MET A 40 -14.66 8.43 25.77
N ASN A 41 -13.82 8.01 26.71
CA ASN A 41 -13.32 8.92 27.71
C ASN A 41 -12.10 9.73 27.19
N PRO A 42 -11.63 10.79 27.89
CA PRO A 42 -10.49 11.60 27.47
C PRO A 42 -9.16 10.82 27.32
N LYS A 43 -9.05 9.63 27.93
CA LYS A 43 -7.89 8.74 27.79
C LYS A 43 -7.99 7.77 26.61
N GLY A 44 -9.01 7.91 25.77
CA GLY A 44 -9.23 7.06 24.60
C GLY A 44 -9.83 5.70 24.90
N LYS A 45 -10.32 5.45 26.14
CA LYS A 45 -10.99 4.21 26.49
C LYS A 45 -12.42 4.22 25.98
N VAL A 46 -12.84 3.14 25.33
CA VAL A 46 -14.19 2.99 24.79
C VAL A 46 -15.10 2.40 25.89
N LEU A 47 -16.13 3.11 26.27
CA LEU A 47 -17.04 2.72 27.35
C LEU A 47 -18.35 2.13 26.86
N MET A 48 -18.74 2.49 25.67
CA MET A 48 -19.93 1.97 24.97
C MET A 48 -19.65 1.90 23.48
N ALA A 49 -20.17 0.86 22.83
CA ALA A 49 -19.92 0.63 21.40
C ALA A 49 -21.15 -0.01 20.73
N ALA A 50 -21.18 0.09 19.40
CA ALA A 50 -22.18 -0.58 18.58
C ALA A 50 -21.51 -1.28 17.39
N SER A 51 -22.15 -2.29 16.85
CA SER A 51 -21.65 -3.05 15.70
C SER A 51 -22.75 -3.81 14.98
N TYR A 52 -22.36 -4.42 13.86
CA TYR A 52 -23.20 -5.33 13.07
C TYR A 52 -22.60 -6.75 13.09
N TYR A 53 -23.47 -7.73 12.99
CA TYR A 53 -23.07 -9.10 12.69
C TYR A 53 -24.15 -9.80 11.87
N GLY A 54 -23.79 -10.33 10.72
CA GLY A 54 -24.76 -10.84 9.76
C GLY A 54 -25.79 -9.77 9.38
N LYS A 55 -27.08 -10.05 9.61
CA LYS A 55 -28.17 -9.08 9.38
C LYS A 55 -28.55 -8.29 10.63
N GLY A 56 -27.99 -8.65 11.78
CA GLY A 56 -28.34 -8.07 13.07
C GLY A 56 -27.39 -7.01 13.56
N ARG A 57 -27.72 -6.45 14.71
CA ARG A 57 -27.02 -5.30 15.30
C ARG A 57 -26.80 -5.50 16.79
N VAL A 58 -25.75 -4.96 17.33
CA VAL A 58 -25.36 -5.12 18.74
C VAL A 58 -25.01 -3.78 19.34
N VAL A 59 -25.45 -3.51 20.56
CA VAL A 59 -25.01 -2.41 21.41
C VAL A 59 -24.41 -2.99 22.68
N VAL A 60 -23.20 -2.57 23.04
CA VAL A 60 -22.46 -3.09 24.18
C VAL A 60 -22.09 -1.93 25.10
N LEU A 61 -22.41 -2.08 26.40
CA LEU A 61 -22.12 -1.10 27.44
C LEU A 61 -21.13 -1.71 28.43
N GLY A 62 -20.13 -0.94 28.79
CA GLY A 62 -19.01 -1.36 29.66
C GLY A 62 -19.40 -1.62 31.12
N HIS A 63 -20.66 -1.38 31.51
CA HIS A 63 -21.18 -1.68 32.84
C HIS A 63 -22.71 -1.91 32.81
N GLU A 64 -23.20 -2.88 33.55
CA GLU A 64 -24.64 -3.26 33.58
C GLU A 64 -25.54 -2.16 34.17
N GLN A 65 -25.03 -1.34 35.05
CA GLN A 65 -25.80 -0.21 35.62
C GLN A 65 -26.21 0.84 34.58
N TYR A 66 -25.48 0.91 33.44
CA TYR A 66 -25.80 1.85 32.37
C TYR A 66 -27.13 1.53 31.68
N LEU A 67 -27.59 0.29 31.74
CA LEU A 67 -28.88 -0.13 31.21
C LEU A 67 -30.05 0.60 31.88
N THR A 68 -29.95 0.89 33.18
CA THR A 68 -31.01 1.60 33.96
C THR A 68 -30.73 3.08 34.06
N ARG A 69 -29.48 3.48 34.07
CA ARG A 69 -29.08 4.88 34.31
C ARG A 69 -29.34 5.80 33.11
N PHE A 70 -29.26 5.25 31.88
CA PHE A 70 -29.42 6.00 30.65
C PHE A 70 -30.62 5.54 29.81
N PRO A 71 -31.87 5.74 30.29
CA PRO A 71 -33.06 5.27 29.57
C PRO A 71 -33.21 5.89 28.19
N GLY A 72 -32.80 7.14 27.99
CA GLY A 72 -32.79 7.79 26.67
C GLY A 72 -31.90 7.10 25.66
N LEU A 73 -30.68 6.70 26.07
CA LEU A 73 -29.78 5.91 25.25
C LEU A 73 -30.37 4.54 24.88
N ILE A 74 -30.97 3.84 25.87
CA ILE A 74 -31.58 2.53 25.63
C ILE A 74 -32.76 2.63 24.66
N LYS A 75 -33.60 3.67 24.78
CA LYS A 75 -34.70 3.92 23.85
C LYS A 75 -34.23 4.18 22.42
N ASN A 76 -33.17 4.98 22.28
CA ASN A 76 -32.58 5.21 20.97
C ASN A 76 -31.92 3.95 20.39
N ALA A 77 -31.18 3.19 21.20
CA ALA A 77 -30.58 1.92 20.80
C ALA A 77 -31.66 0.93 20.32
N LEU A 78 -32.78 0.83 21.01
CA LEU A 78 -33.91 -0.03 20.58
C LEU A 78 -34.47 0.40 19.22
N LYS A 79 -34.61 1.70 18.94
CA LYS A 79 -35.04 2.19 17.62
C LYS A 79 -34.07 1.76 16.53
N TRP A 80 -32.76 1.83 16.80
CA TRP A 80 -31.75 1.41 15.85
C TRP A 80 -31.67 -0.10 15.65
N LEU A 81 -31.92 -0.88 16.74
CA LEU A 81 -31.84 -2.35 16.72
C LEU A 81 -33.05 -3.00 16.09
N MET A 82 -34.24 -2.36 16.13
CA MET A 82 -35.46 -2.94 15.57
C MET A 82 -35.43 -2.91 14.05
N PRO A 83 -35.83 -4.01 13.40
CA PRO A 83 -35.97 -4.03 11.95
C PRO A 83 -37.03 -3.03 11.47
N CYS A 84 -36.74 -2.38 10.33
CA CYS A 84 -37.62 -1.37 9.71
C CYS A 84 -38.96 -1.93 9.18
N SER A 85 -39.23 -3.22 9.30
CA SER A 85 -40.49 -3.84 8.93
C SER A 85 -41.51 -3.59 10.03
N GLY A 86 -42.58 -2.90 9.71
CA GLY A 86 -43.63 -2.37 10.60
C GLY A 86 -44.39 -3.31 11.53
N ASN A 87 -43.82 -4.43 11.91
CA ASN A 87 -44.33 -5.26 13.00
C ASN A 87 -43.58 -4.90 14.28
N ALA A 88 -44.31 -4.36 15.26
CA ALA A 88 -43.81 -4.10 16.60
C ALA A 88 -43.30 -5.41 17.22
N GLY A 89 -42.00 -5.69 17.09
CA GLY A 89 -41.37 -6.87 17.66
C GLY A 89 -41.34 -6.82 19.18
N ILE A 90 -41.24 -7.99 19.81
CA ILE A 90 -41.14 -8.12 21.28
C ILE A 90 -39.69 -7.90 21.69
N VAL A 91 -39.45 -7.04 22.67
CA VAL A 91 -38.18 -6.87 23.34
C VAL A 91 -38.11 -7.77 24.57
N GLY A 92 -37.27 -8.79 24.52
CA GLY A 92 -36.96 -9.64 25.66
C GLY A 92 -35.98 -8.93 26.59
N ILE A 93 -36.22 -9.01 27.88
CA ILE A 93 -35.35 -8.45 28.92
C ILE A 93 -35.05 -9.55 29.93
N GLN A 94 -33.77 -9.76 30.21
CA GLN A 94 -33.32 -10.73 31.21
C GLN A 94 -34.00 -10.48 32.55
N LYS A 95 -34.45 -11.55 33.20
CA LYS A 95 -35.29 -11.49 34.41
C LYS A 95 -34.72 -10.66 35.56
N SER A 96 -33.35 -10.61 35.71
CA SER A 96 -32.64 -9.80 36.72
C SER A 96 -32.70 -8.30 36.44
N LEU A 97 -33.00 -7.89 35.18
CA LEU A 97 -33.02 -6.51 34.72
C LEU A 97 -34.42 -5.88 34.73
N ARG A 98 -35.24 -6.15 35.75
CA ARG A 98 -36.62 -5.63 35.88
C ARG A 98 -36.71 -4.11 35.82
N SER A 99 -35.73 -3.40 36.35
CA SER A 99 -35.67 -1.93 36.33
C SER A 99 -35.56 -1.35 34.92
N VAL A 100 -34.95 -2.09 33.97
CA VAL A 100 -34.86 -1.67 32.56
C VAL A 100 -36.28 -1.71 31.96
N ALA A 101 -37.04 -2.77 32.22
CA ALA A 101 -38.42 -2.86 31.77
C ALA A 101 -39.30 -1.72 32.28
N ALA A 102 -39.12 -1.35 33.58
CA ALA A 102 -39.85 -0.24 34.18
C ALA A 102 -39.57 1.10 33.48
N ASN A 103 -38.31 1.33 33.05
CA ASN A 103 -37.89 2.53 32.29
C ASN A 103 -38.45 2.60 30.88
N LEU A 104 -38.96 1.49 30.36
CA LEU A 104 -39.53 1.37 29.00
C LEU A 104 -41.06 1.40 28.96
N ASN A 105 -41.72 1.45 30.10
CA ASN A 105 -43.20 1.44 30.20
C ASN A 105 -43.87 2.60 29.44
N ASP A 106 -43.18 3.72 29.27
CA ASP A 106 -43.73 4.89 28.55
C ASP A 106 -43.54 4.79 27.03
N CYS A 107 -42.90 3.71 26.54
CA CYS A 107 -42.65 3.52 25.12
C CYS A 107 -43.72 2.60 24.52
N PRO A 108 -44.09 2.79 23.25
CA PRO A 108 -44.99 1.88 22.51
C PRO A 108 -44.25 0.57 22.12
N ILE A 109 -43.46 0.02 23.04
CA ILE A 109 -42.64 -1.18 22.84
C ILE A 109 -43.19 -2.29 23.75
N LYS A 110 -43.49 -3.45 23.15
CA LYS A 110 -43.88 -4.62 23.91
C LYS A 110 -42.66 -5.29 24.52
N THR A 111 -42.60 -5.32 25.85
CA THR A 111 -41.52 -5.94 26.60
C THR A 111 -41.96 -7.27 27.26
N GLU A 112 -41.03 -8.19 27.40
CA GLU A 112 -41.19 -9.49 28.05
C GLU A 112 -39.99 -9.80 28.94
N LEU A 113 -40.21 -10.07 30.21
CA LEU A 113 -39.20 -10.48 31.17
C LEU A 113 -38.96 -11.99 31.11
N GLY A 114 -37.77 -12.46 30.84
CA GLY A 114 -37.47 -13.88 30.78
C GLY A 114 -36.06 -14.21 30.30
N ALA A 115 -35.82 -15.51 30.12
CA ALA A 115 -34.63 -15.98 29.43
C ALA A 115 -34.76 -15.73 27.93
N PHE A 116 -33.63 -15.77 27.22
CA PHE A 116 -33.63 -15.68 25.78
C PHE A 116 -34.47 -16.78 25.13
N ARG A 117 -35.26 -16.41 24.16
CA ARG A 117 -36.04 -17.34 23.32
C ARG A 117 -36.11 -16.86 21.87
N SER A 118 -36.41 -17.76 20.98
CA SER A 118 -36.68 -17.44 19.58
C SER A 118 -37.90 -16.53 19.40
N GLY A 119 -37.95 -15.74 18.34
CA GLY A 119 -39.09 -14.87 18.02
C GLY A 119 -39.05 -13.49 18.69
N LEU A 120 -38.04 -13.16 19.44
CA LEU A 120 -37.80 -11.81 19.91
C LEU A 120 -37.26 -10.94 18.77
N ALA A 121 -37.51 -9.64 18.80
CA ALA A 121 -36.89 -8.67 17.91
C ALA A 121 -35.55 -8.17 18.48
N VAL A 122 -35.50 -7.90 19.78
CA VAL A 122 -34.30 -7.46 20.52
C VAL A 122 -34.26 -8.21 21.84
N TYR A 123 -33.05 -8.51 22.32
CA TYR A 123 -32.82 -9.05 23.65
C TYR A 123 -31.86 -8.15 24.45
N ILE A 124 -32.22 -7.84 25.69
CA ILE A 124 -31.43 -7.05 26.63
C ILE A 124 -30.95 -7.96 27.75
N THR A 125 -29.63 -8.02 27.97
CA THR A 125 -29.02 -8.94 28.93
C THR A 125 -27.77 -8.35 29.58
N ASP A 126 -27.41 -8.89 30.75
CA ASP A 126 -26.07 -8.72 31.29
C ASP A 126 -25.04 -9.60 30.54
N ALA A 127 -23.78 -9.31 30.73
CA ALA A 127 -22.67 -10.03 30.08
C ALA A 127 -22.23 -11.31 30.85
N TYR A 128 -22.84 -11.61 32.00
CA TYR A 128 -22.38 -12.71 32.86
C TYR A 128 -23.16 -13.99 32.63
N SER A 129 -24.42 -13.87 32.28
CA SER A 129 -25.40 -14.98 32.27
C SER A 129 -25.64 -15.59 30.90
N VAL A 130 -24.84 -15.25 29.90
CA VAL A 130 -25.10 -15.59 28.50
C VAL A 130 -24.38 -16.86 28.00
N GLU A 131 -23.51 -17.47 28.80
CA GLU A 131 -22.69 -18.59 28.37
C GLU A 131 -23.47 -19.75 27.80
N ASN A 132 -24.53 -20.15 28.48
CA ASN A 132 -25.37 -21.31 28.10
C ASN A 132 -26.21 -21.06 26.82
N CYS A 133 -26.44 -19.81 26.43
CA CYS A 133 -27.20 -19.45 25.24
C CYS A 133 -26.36 -18.69 24.19
N ALA A 134 -25.05 -18.69 24.32
CA ALA A 134 -24.16 -17.92 23.45
C ALA A 134 -24.34 -18.27 21.96
N LYS A 135 -24.42 -19.56 21.63
CA LYS A 135 -24.63 -20.01 20.24
C LYS A 135 -25.96 -19.55 19.68
N ASP A 136 -27.03 -19.65 20.51
CA ASP A 136 -28.36 -19.23 20.11
C ASP A 136 -28.46 -17.71 19.91
N LEU A 137 -27.76 -16.92 20.77
CA LEU A 137 -27.67 -15.48 20.64
C LEU A 137 -26.92 -15.08 19.39
N ILE A 138 -25.82 -15.76 19.08
CA ILE A 138 -25.07 -15.51 17.84
C ILE A 138 -25.92 -15.77 16.61
N ALA A 139 -26.63 -16.91 16.58
CA ALA A 139 -27.55 -17.26 15.50
C ALA A 139 -28.69 -16.24 15.37
N PHE A 140 -29.23 -15.78 16.50
CA PHE A 140 -30.25 -14.74 16.57
C PHE A 140 -29.79 -13.42 15.96
N ILE A 141 -28.61 -12.93 16.37
CA ILE A 141 -28.03 -11.69 15.81
C ILE A 141 -27.79 -11.87 14.31
N LYS A 142 -27.15 -12.96 13.92
CA LYS A 142 -26.81 -13.26 12.51
C LYS A 142 -28.04 -13.25 11.60
N SER A 143 -29.20 -13.71 12.10
CA SER A 143 -30.45 -13.74 11.35
C SER A 143 -31.21 -12.41 11.32
N GLY A 144 -30.77 -11.39 12.05
CA GLY A 144 -31.34 -10.04 12.03
C GLY A 144 -31.82 -9.53 13.39
N GLY A 145 -31.64 -10.29 14.47
CA GLY A 145 -31.99 -9.89 15.83
C GLY A 145 -31.09 -8.77 16.37
N GLY A 146 -31.63 -7.98 17.29
CA GLY A 146 -30.90 -6.95 18.01
C GLY A 146 -30.47 -7.40 19.40
N LEU A 147 -29.27 -7.03 19.82
CA LEU A 147 -28.77 -7.34 21.17
C LEU A 147 -28.30 -6.07 21.88
N ILE A 148 -28.71 -5.87 23.13
CA ILE A 148 -28.09 -4.95 24.07
C ILE A 148 -27.44 -5.75 25.17
N MET A 149 -26.14 -5.65 25.36
CA MET A 149 -25.42 -6.37 26.40
C MET A 149 -24.59 -5.39 27.24
N ALA A 150 -24.55 -5.60 28.55
CA ALA A 150 -23.81 -4.76 29.46
C ALA A 150 -23.14 -5.56 30.58
N GLY A 151 -21.90 -5.15 30.95
CA GLY A 151 -21.17 -5.81 32.02
C GLY A 151 -19.76 -5.25 32.18
N GLN A 152 -19.01 -5.79 33.12
CA GLN A 152 -17.63 -5.36 33.44
C GLN A 152 -16.71 -6.57 33.56
N ALA A 153 -15.81 -6.75 32.60
CA ALA A 153 -14.90 -7.87 32.60
C ALA A 153 -13.68 -7.68 33.53
N TRP A 154 -13.30 -6.43 33.86
CA TRP A 154 -12.17 -6.17 34.74
C TRP A 154 -12.32 -6.78 36.13
N HIS A 155 -13.54 -6.80 36.70
CA HIS A 155 -13.83 -7.45 37.96
C HIS A 155 -13.79 -8.96 37.83
N TRP A 156 -14.36 -9.48 36.75
CA TRP A 156 -14.33 -10.92 36.44
C TRP A 156 -12.89 -11.41 36.27
N ALA A 157 -12.04 -10.67 35.57
CA ALA A 157 -10.62 -10.99 35.37
C ALA A 157 -9.85 -11.09 36.71
N ARG A 158 -10.15 -10.19 37.67
CA ARG A 158 -9.55 -10.25 39.02
C ARG A 158 -9.93 -11.52 39.79
N THR A 159 -11.10 -12.04 39.57
CA THR A 159 -11.59 -13.27 40.20
C THR A 159 -11.22 -14.53 39.44
N HIS A 160 -10.73 -14.40 38.20
CA HIS A 160 -10.31 -15.47 37.31
C HIS A 160 -8.93 -15.17 36.70
N PRO A 161 -7.87 -14.99 37.55
CA PRO A 161 -6.58 -14.47 37.08
C PRO A 161 -5.80 -15.42 36.17
N GLN A 162 -6.21 -16.70 36.09
CA GLN A 162 -5.58 -17.71 35.23
C GLN A 162 -6.31 -17.89 33.89
N GLU A 163 -7.39 -17.14 33.68
CA GLU A 163 -8.22 -17.27 32.48
C GLU A 163 -7.99 -16.12 31.52
N ASN A 164 -8.05 -16.42 30.22
CA ASN A 164 -7.97 -15.42 29.17
C ASN A 164 -9.31 -14.68 29.04
N THR A 165 -9.36 -13.44 29.50
CA THR A 165 -10.58 -12.62 29.50
C THR A 165 -11.18 -12.46 28.10
N LEU A 166 -10.35 -12.31 27.07
CA LEU A 166 -10.84 -12.15 25.70
C LEU A 166 -11.63 -13.38 25.20
N LYS A 167 -11.26 -14.57 25.69
CA LYS A 167 -11.89 -15.83 25.26
C LYS A 167 -12.94 -16.33 26.25
N ASN A 168 -12.69 -16.20 27.54
CA ASN A 168 -13.43 -16.93 28.56
C ASN A 168 -14.49 -16.06 29.27
N PHE A 169 -14.38 -14.74 29.25
CA PHE A 169 -15.44 -13.89 29.77
C PHE A 169 -16.76 -14.16 29.03
N PRO A 170 -17.85 -14.47 29.73
CA PRO A 170 -19.09 -14.93 29.07
C PRO A 170 -19.64 -13.97 28.02
N GLY A 171 -19.60 -12.65 28.27
CA GLY A 171 -20.01 -11.63 27.30
C GLY A 171 -19.19 -11.66 26.00
N ASN A 172 -17.88 -11.96 26.10
CA ASN A 172 -17.02 -12.06 24.92
C ASN A 172 -17.35 -13.30 24.05
N LYS A 173 -17.93 -14.35 24.63
CA LYS A 173 -18.38 -15.51 23.84
C LYS A 173 -19.55 -15.17 22.90
N VAL A 174 -20.16 -13.99 23.07
CA VAL A 174 -21.23 -13.48 22.20
C VAL A 174 -20.80 -12.25 21.42
N CYS A 175 -20.32 -11.19 22.09
CA CYS A 175 -20.07 -9.89 21.46
C CYS A 175 -18.86 -9.89 20.52
N SER A 176 -17.90 -10.79 20.74
CA SER A 176 -16.69 -10.85 19.92
C SER A 176 -16.95 -11.12 18.44
N VAL A 177 -18.00 -11.85 18.09
CA VAL A 177 -18.38 -12.10 16.68
C VAL A 177 -18.68 -10.81 15.92
N ALA A 178 -19.16 -9.80 16.64
CA ALA A 178 -19.44 -8.47 16.10
C ALA A 178 -18.21 -7.51 16.21
N GLY A 179 -17.07 -8.01 16.64
CA GLY A 179 -15.83 -7.23 16.76
C GLY A 179 -15.76 -6.38 18.02
N ILE A 180 -16.55 -6.66 19.05
CA ILE A 180 -16.51 -5.95 20.35
C ILE A 180 -16.10 -6.93 21.45
N TYR A 181 -15.05 -6.55 22.22
CA TYR A 181 -14.58 -7.33 23.36
C TYR A 181 -14.60 -6.49 24.62
N PHE A 182 -15.06 -7.06 25.71
CA PHE A 182 -14.80 -6.54 27.05
C PHE A 182 -13.35 -6.87 27.43
N SER A 183 -12.56 -5.85 27.75
CA SER A 183 -11.20 -6.06 28.20
C SER A 183 -11.11 -6.16 29.73
N GLU A 184 -9.98 -6.66 30.21
CA GLU A 184 -9.60 -6.71 31.63
C GLU A 184 -9.25 -5.33 32.22
N CYS A 185 -9.18 -4.28 31.37
CA CYS A 185 -8.86 -2.93 31.80
C CYS A 185 -10.09 -2.15 32.22
N CYS A 186 -9.93 -1.30 33.26
CA CYS A 186 -10.96 -0.38 33.69
C CYS A 186 -11.00 0.86 32.79
N GLY A 187 -12.21 1.32 32.48
CA GLY A 187 -12.48 2.67 32.05
C GLY A 187 -12.53 3.64 33.24
N GLU A 188 -12.38 4.93 32.99
CA GLU A 188 -12.57 5.94 34.02
C GLU A 188 -13.99 6.49 34.02
N VAL A 189 -14.49 6.82 35.17
CA VAL A 189 -15.77 7.51 35.37
C VAL A 189 -15.62 9.02 35.25
N GLY A 190 -16.67 9.68 34.77
CA GLY A 190 -16.67 11.14 34.58
C GLY A 190 -17.97 11.61 33.95
N ILE A 191 -18.04 12.91 33.64
CA ILE A 191 -19.09 13.47 32.79
C ILE A 191 -18.51 13.67 31.42
N PHE A 192 -19.09 13.00 30.43
CA PHE A 192 -18.60 12.99 29.05
C PHE A 192 -19.59 13.67 28.11
N PRO A 193 -19.17 14.73 27.39
CA PRO A 193 -19.99 15.31 26.34
C PRO A 193 -20.20 14.30 25.21
N VAL A 194 -21.37 14.33 24.60
CA VAL A 194 -21.70 13.54 23.42
C VAL A 194 -21.28 14.34 22.18
N PRO A 195 -20.24 13.94 21.44
CA PRO A 195 -19.85 14.63 20.23
C PRO A 195 -20.89 14.43 19.11
N LYS A 196 -20.89 15.35 18.15
CA LYS A 196 -21.79 15.29 16.98
C LYS A 196 -21.45 14.14 16.01
N GLN A 197 -20.22 13.65 16.08
CA GLN A 197 -19.69 12.59 15.22
C GLN A 197 -19.11 11.48 16.09
N ILE A 198 -18.86 10.32 15.50
CA ILE A 198 -18.21 9.20 16.17
C ILE A 198 -16.93 9.69 16.85
N PRO A 199 -16.79 9.49 18.19
CA PRO A 199 -15.61 9.93 18.92
C PRO A 199 -14.37 9.17 18.44
N TYR A 200 -13.23 9.87 18.33
CA TYR A 200 -11.94 9.25 18.15
C TYR A 200 -10.89 9.85 19.06
N SER A 201 -9.86 9.09 19.36
CA SER A 201 -8.69 9.57 20.07
C SER A 201 -7.45 8.79 19.62
N TRP A 202 -6.34 9.47 19.38
CA TRP A 202 -5.07 8.80 19.11
C TRP A 202 -4.61 7.92 20.28
N LEU A 203 -5.06 8.23 21.53
CA LEU A 203 -4.79 7.42 22.72
C LEU A 203 -5.43 6.01 22.62
N ALA A 204 -6.46 5.83 21.80
CA ALA A 204 -7.11 4.56 21.59
C ALA A 204 -6.34 3.61 20.65
N LEU A 205 -5.32 4.08 19.95
CA LEU A 205 -4.52 3.25 19.03
C LEU A 205 -3.74 2.14 19.75
N SER A 206 -3.34 2.37 20.99
CA SER A 206 -2.67 1.36 21.81
C SER A 206 -3.65 0.83 22.86
N THR A 207 -3.93 -0.46 22.81
CA THR A 207 -4.82 -1.13 23.78
C THR A 207 -4.14 -1.47 25.10
N GLY A 208 -2.81 -1.41 25.16
CA GLY A 208 -2.01 -1.85 26.29
C GLY A 208 -1.96 -3.37 26.49
N LYS A 209 -2.53 -4.15 25.56
CA LYS A 209 -2.47 -5.61 25.57
C LYS A 209 -1.08 -6.06 25.09
N ASP A 210 -0.41 -6.92 25.87
CA ASP A 210 0.97 -7.35 25.60
C ASP A 210 1.08 -8.71 24.91
N PHE A 211 0.03 -9.51 24.82
CA PHE A 211 0.00 -10.87 24.23
C PHE A 211 1.10 -11.81 24.76
N LYS A 212 1.61 -11.56 25.97
CA LYS A 212 2.72 -12.29 26.57
C LYS A 212 2.44 -13.79 26.65
N ASP A 213 1.25 -14.15 27.12
CA ASP A 213 0.86 -15.57 27.30
C ASP A 213 0.74 -16.27 25.94
N ASP A 214 0.20 -15.57 24.92
CA ASP A 214 0.09 -16.09 23.56
C ASP A 214 1.46 -16.35 22.94
N LEU A 215 2.38 -15.38 23.06
CA LEU A 215 3.76 -15.52 22.57
C LEU A 215 4.53 -16.62 23.30
N GLN A 216 4.33 -16.74 24.62
CA GLN A 216 4.96 -17.78 25.41
C GLN A 216 4.53 -19.16 24.95
N PHE A 217 3.24 -19.35 24.66
CA PHE A 217 2.71 -20.60 24.13
C PHE A 217 3.23 -20.91 22.71
N LEU A 218 3.17 -19.92 21.82
CA LEU A 218 3.54 -20.07 20.40
C LEU A 218 5.03 -20.30 20.20
N LEU A 219 5.87 -19.68 21.02
CA LEU A 219 7.34 -19.75 20.94
C LEU A 219 7.98 -20.82 21.82
N GLU A 220 7.18 -21.62 22.53
CA GLU A 220 7.71 -22.69 23.38
C GLU A 220 8.57 -23.65 22.56
N GLY A 221 9.83 -23.83 22.98
CA GLY A 221 10.80 -24.73 22.32
C GLY A 221 11.42 -24.15 21.04
N MET A 222 11.14 -22.87 20.70
CA MET A 222 11.74 -22.18 19.55
C MET A 222 12.96 -21.37 19.98
N SER A 223 14.08 -21.54 19.29
CA SER A 223 15.29 -20.73 19.45
C SER A 223 15.52 -19.78 18.27
N GLU A 224 15.16 -20.22 17.08
CA GLU A 224 15.31 -19.43 15.86
C GLU A 224 14.26 -19.81 14.79
N PHE A 225 14.02 -18.88 13.87
CA PHE A 225 13.26 -19.11 12.65
C PHE A 225 14.23 -19.11 11.47
N ASP A 226 14.40 -20.26 10.84
CA ASP A 226 15.21 -20.38 9.64
C ASP A 226 14.37 -20.10 8.40
N ILE A 227 14.56 -18.90 7.83
CA ILE A 227 13.91 -18.47 6.59
C ILE A 227 14.89 -18.31 5.42
N GLN A 228 16.10 -18.89 5.54
CA GLN A 228 17.16 -18.78 4.53
C GLN A 228 16.96 -19.70 3.31
N SER A 229 15.98 -20.55 3.28
CA SER A 229 15.81 -21.61 2.29
C SER A 229 15.50 -21.16 0.85
N GLY A 230 15.91 -19.96 0.45
CA GLY A 230 15.76 -19.45 -0.92
C GLY A 230 14.35 -18.94 -1.27
N THR A 231 13.46 -18.90 -0.29
CA THR A 231 12.13 -18.32 -0.47
C THR A 231 12.15 -16.82 -0.23
N ILE A 232 11.53 -16.06 -1.13
CA ILE A 232 11.36 -14.62 -0.98
C ILE A 232 9.95 -14.37 -0.42
N ALA A 233 9.88 -13.98 0.84
CA ALA A 233 8.62 -13.70 1.52
C ALA A 233 8.12 -12.27 1.26
N SER A 234 6.86 -12.00 1.60
CA SER A 234 6.32 -10.64 1.72
C SER A 234 6.48 -10.10 3.14
N GLU A 235 6.53 -8.79 3.29
CA GLU A 235 6.35 -8.16 4.60
C GLU A 235 4.91 -8.34 5.08
N VAL A 236 4.74 -8.47 6.39
CA VAL A 236 3.44 -8.48 7.06
C VAL A 236 3.24 -7.16 7.80
N MET A 237 2.12 -6.49 7.56
CA MET A 237 1.70 -5.35 8.35
C MET A 237 0.73 -5.81 9.44
N VAL A 238 1.10 -5.58 10.69
CA VAL A 238 0.28 -5.86 11.87
C VAL A 238 -0.35 -4.53 12.30
N HIS A 239 -1.67 -4.41 12.20
CA HIS A 239 -2.35 -3.12 12.44
C HIS A 239 -3.59 -3.19 13.32
N GLY A 240 -4.17 -4.36 13.54
CA GLY A 240 -5.35 -4.50 14.38
C GLY A 240 -5.04 -4.45 15.87
N PRO A 241 -6.01 -4.00 16.72
CA PRO A 241 -5.81 -3.91 18.17
C PRO A 241 -5.56 -5.26 18.85
N LEU A 242 -6.04 -6.34 18.27
CA LEU A 242 -5.86 -7.71 18.78
C LEU A 242 -4.98 -8.56 17.85
N ALA A 243 -4.19 -7.92 17.02
CA ALA A 243 -3.15 -8.53 16.21
C ALA A 243 -1.77 -8.26 16.82
N PHE A 244 -0.85 -9.20 16.67
CA PHE A 244 0.49 -9.10 17.24
C PHE A 244 1.53 -9.80 16.34
N PRO A 245 2.76 -9.27 16.27
CA PRO A 245 3.86 -9.94 15.58
C PRO A 245 4.34 -11.14 16.42
N ILE A 246 4.68 -12.22 15.74
CA ILE A 246 5.23 -13.44 16.37
C ILE A 246 6.71 -13.58 16.05
N ALA A 247 7.08 -13.41 14.79
CA ALA A 247 8.46 -13.45 14.32
C ALA A 247 8.76 -12.22 13.49
N VAL A 248 9.90 -11.59 13.79
CA VAL A 248 10.37 -10.37 13.16
C VAL A 248 11.81 -10.55 12.71
N THR A 249 12.19 -9.89 11.62
CA THR A 249 13.57 -9.81 11.17
C THR A 249 14.40 -8.93 12.09
N PRO A 250 15.75 -8.99 12.04
CA PRO A 250 16.60 -8.05 12.77
C PRO A 250 16.32 -6.58 12.45
N ALA A 251 15.78 -6.30 11.27
CA ALA A 251 15.34 -4.96 10.85
C ALA A 251 13.96 -4.57 11.39
N GLY A 252 13.32 -5.38 12.24
CA GLY A 252 12.02 -5.10 12.86
C GLY A 252 10.81 -5.34 11.95
N LYS A 253 10.96 -6.07 10.84
CA LYS A 253 9.87 -6.39 9.91
C LYS A 253 9.23 -7.72 10.27
N ALA A 254 7.90 -7.72 10.46
CA ALA A 254 7.18 -8.94 10.77
C ALA A 254 7.03 -9.85 9.54
N PHE A 255 7.19 -11.16 9.75
CA PHE A 255 6.98 -12.19 8.73
C PHE A 255 6.08 -13.35 9.20
N ILE A 256 5.81 -13.44 10.48
CA ILE A 256 4.77 -14.28 11.08
C ILE A 256 4.02 -13.43 12.10
N ALA A 257 2.70 -13.48 12.08
CA ALA A 257 1.85 -12.73 12.97
C ALA A 257 0.61 -13.53 13.37
N GLY A 258 0.02 -13.16 14.50
CA GLY A 258 -1.21 -13.74 15.02
C GLY A 258 -2.27 -12.68 15.27
N ALA A 259 -3.52 -13.09 15.36
CA ALA A 259 -4.63 -12.22 15.72
C ALA A 259 -5.78 -12.99 16.36
N TYR A 260 -6.53 -12.30 17.22
CA TYR A 260 -7.87 -12.69 17.63
C TYR A 260 -8.88 -12.11 16.65
N TYR A 261 -9.83 -12.91 16.23
CA TYR A 261 -10.93 -12.47 15.39
C TYR A 261 -12.23 -13.17 15.78
N GLY A 262 -13.17 -12.41 16.32
CA GLY A 262 -14.37 -13.01 16.92
C GLY A 262 -13.99 -13.93 18.08
N GLN A 263 -14.52 -15.13 18.07
CA GLN A 263 -14.15 -16.19 19.01
C GLN A 263 -12.96 -17.02 18.56
N GLY A 264 -12.52 -16.86 17.32
CA GLY A 264 -11.39 -17.61 16.76
C GLY A 264 -10.08 -16.84 16.79
N ARG A 265 -9.11 -17.47 16.17
CA ARG A 265 -7.72 -16.98 16.08
C ARG A 265 -7.16 -17.19 14.69
N VAL A 266 -6.17 -16.41 14.34
CA VAL A 266 -5.49 -16.44 13.02
C VAL A 266 -3.99 -16.46 13.20
N ILE A 267 -3.31 -17.27 12.41
CA ILE A 267 -1.85 -17.23 12.19
C ILE A 267 -1.60 -16.93 10.72
N LEU A 268 -0.84 -15.88 10.45
CA LEU A 268 -0.40 -15.49 9.13
C LEU A 268 1.09 -15.76 8.97
N LEU A 269 1.45 -16.48 7.90
CA LEU A 269 2.84 -16.69 7.47
C LEU A 269 3.08 -15.97 6.13
N SER A 270 4.15 -15.25 6.02
CA SER A 270 4.48 -14.42 4.84
C SER A 270 4.90 -15.19 3.60
N HIS A 271 4.96 -16.52 3.69
CA HIS A 271 5.15 -17.44 2.58
C HIS A 271 4.53 -18.81 2.91
N GLU A 272 3.82 -19.40 1.98
CA GLU A 272 3.15 -20.71 2.16
C GLU A 272 4.12 -21.86 2.39
N SER A 273 5.33 -21.78 1.82
CA SER A 273 6.34 -22.82 2.00
C SER A 273 6.80 -23.00 3.45
N TYR A 274 6.64 -21.98 4.29
CA TYR A 274 6.98 -22.07 5.71
C TYR A 274 6.15 -23.13 6.44
N MET A 275 4.92 -23.36 5.98
CA MET A 275 4.06 -24.39 6.58
C MET A 275 4.54 -25.83 6.34
N GLY A 276 5.42 -26.03 5.35
CA GLY A 276 5.99 -27.33 5.01
C GLY A 276 7.45 -27.53 5.43
N GLN A 277 8.05 -26.59 6.17
CA GLN A 277 9.44 -26.66 6.59
C GLN A 277 9.60 -27.42 7.91
N ASP A 278 10.39 -28.49 7.92
CA ASP A 278 10.69 -29.27 9.11
C ASP A 278 11.37 -28.43 10.21
N SER A 279 12.17 -27.43 9.85
CA SER A 279 12.80 -26.49 10.80
C SER A 279 11.81 -25.65 11.59
N LEU A 280 10.61 -25.45 11.08
CA LEU A 280 9.53 -24.70 11.72
C LEU A 280 8.48 -25.62 12.37
N SER A 281 8.67 -26.93 12.38
CA SER A 281 7.69 -27.90 12.85
C SER A 281 7.22 -27.66 14.29
N THR A 282 8.11 -27.31 15.19
CA THR A 282 7.78 -26.99 16.60
C THR A 282 6.81 -25.79 16.66
N PHE A 283 7.12 -24.72 15.97
CA PHE A 283 6.24 -23.56 15.88
C PHE A 283 4.89 -23.91 15.24
N LEU A 284 4.89 -24.64 14.12
CA LEU A 284 3.67 -25.01 13.42
C LEU A 284 2.73 -25.86 14.29
N ILE A 285 3.27 -26.79 15.06
CA ILE A 285 2.50 -27.60 16.00
C ILE A 285 1.93 -26.73 17.12
N ASN A 286 2.74 -25.85 17.71
CA ASN A 286 2.27 -24.89 18.71
C ASN A 286 1.15 -24.00 18.15
N ALA A 287 1.33 -23.50 16.94
CA ALA A 287 0.37 -22.65 16.25
C ALA A 287 -0.96 -23.39 16.02
N ILE A 288 -0.93 -24.63 15.55
CA ILE A 288 -2.16 -25.43 15.36
C ILE A 288 -2.86 -25.69 16.71
N LYS A 289 -2.12 -26.03 17.76
CA LYS A 289 -2.70 -26.21 19.10
C LYS A 289 -3.32 -24.91 19.63
N TRP A 290 -2.64 -23.78 19.42
CA TRP A 290 -3.15 -22.47 19.80
C TRP A 290 -4.44 -22.11 19.02
N LEU A 291 -4.54 -22.48 17.75
CA LEU A 291 -5.71 -22.29 16.90
C LEU A 291 -6.86 -23.26 17.26
N ASP A 292 -6.54 -24.51 17.60
CA ASP A 292 -7.52 -25.54 17.95
C ASP A 292 -8.11 -25.36 19.35
N GLU A 293 -7.40 -24.70 20.27
CA GLU A 293 -7.86 -24.42 21.63
C GLU A 293 -8.34 -25.68 22.38
N ASP A 294 -7.56 -26.76 22.29
CA ASP A 294 -7.85 -28.08 22.91
C ASP A 294 -9.17 -28.75 22.49
N ARG A 295 -9.79 -28.28 21.41
CA ARG A 295 -11.01 -28.91 20.85
C ARG A 295 -10.73 -30.31 20.30
N LYS A 296 -9.46 -30.60 19.94
CA LYS A 296 -9.03 -31.85 19.31
C LYS A 296 -9.85 -32.19 18.06
N GLY A 297 -10.20 -31.15 17.31
CA GLY A 297 -10.98 -31.27 16.10
C GLY A 297 -10.13 -31.56 14.86
N VAL A 298 -10.79 -31.70 13.73
CA VAL A 298 -10.18 -31.97 12.44
C VAL A 298 -9.44 -30.74 11.94
N ILE A 299 -8.20 -30.91 11.53
CA ILE A 299 -7.37 -29.91 10.87
C ILE A 299 -7.48 -30.11 9.37
N GLY A 300 -8.18 -29.22 8.69
CA GLY A 300 -8.30 -29.24 7.23
C GLY A 300 -7.11 -28.51 6.59
N ILE A 301 -6.41 -29.16 5.68
CA ILE A 301 -5.26 -28.60 4.97
C ILE A 301 -5.58 -28.57 3.49
N LEU A 302 -5.41 -27.41 2.86
CA LEU A 302 -5.64 -27.25 1.43
C LEU A 302 -4.80 -28.28 0.64
N PRO A 303 -5.37 -29.02 -0.34
CA PRO A 303 -4.67 -30.07 -1.04
C PRO A 303 -3.34 -29.69 -1.67
N SER A 304 -3.16 -28.45 -2.07
CA SER A 304 -1.87 -27.94 -2.60
C SER A 304 -0.76 -27.83 -1.55
N LEU A 305 -1.07 -27.98 -0.25
CA LEU A 305 -0.14 -27.88 0.87
C LEU A 305 0.25 -29.26 1.42
N GLU A 306 0.61 -30.21 0.54
CA GLU A 306 1.01 -31.57 0.93
C GLU A 306 2.19 -31.58 1.92
N ALA A 307 3.16 -30.68 1.76
CA ALA A 307 4.29 -30.57 2.67
C ALA A 307 3.86 -30.18 4.09
N ALA A 308 2.89 -29.26 4.22
CA ALA A 308 2.30 -28.89 5.51
C ALA A 308 1.57 -30.08 6.15
N HIS A 309 0.82 -30.85 5.36
CA HIS A 309 0.17 -32.07 5.81
C HIS A 309 1.20 -33.09 6.35
N MET A 310 2.30 -33.29 5.64
CA MET A 310 3.37 -34.19 6.08
C MET A 310 3.98 -33.76 7.41
N VAL A 311 4.26 -32.46 7.60
CA VAL A 311 4.85 -31.94 8.85
C VAL A 311 3.87 -32.08 10.03
N LEU A 312 2.62 -31.68 9.85
CA LEU A 312 1.61 -31.66 10.92
C LEU A 312 1.13 -33.06 11.29
N SER A 313 1.01 -34.00 10.34
CA SER A 313 0.56 -35.36 10.60
C SER A 313 1.52 -36.15 11.48
N LYS A 314 2.84 -35.83 11.43
CA LYS A 314 3.86 -36.45 12.31
C LYS A 314 3.61 -36.21 13.79
N SER A 315 2.85 -35.19 14.15
CA SER A 315 2.56 -34.80 15.55
C SER A 315 1.36 -35.50 16.19
N GLY A 316 0.67 -36.37 15.46
CA GLY A 316 -0.52 -37.06 15.94
C GLY A 316 -1.81 -36.22 15.90
N LEU A 317 -1.78 -35.09 15.22
CA LEU A 317 -2.98 -34.28 14.96
C LEU A 317 -3.86 -34.95 13.88
N ASP A 318 -5.18 -34.81 13.97
CA ASP A 318 -6.12 -35.29 12.95
C ASP A 318 -6.13 -34.34 11.75
N CYS A 319 -5.19 -34.55 10.82
CA CYS A 319 -4.98 -33.73 9.63
C CYS A 319 -5.58 -34.40 8.40
N GLN A 320 -6.38 -33.63 7.65
CA GLN A 320 -7.01 -34.10 6.41
C GLN A 320 -6.73 -33.11 5.26
N LEU A 321 -6.33 -33.62 4.11
CA LEU A 321 -6.26 -32.83 2.88
C LEU A 321 -7.68 -32.59 2.37
N THR A 322 -8.16 -31.36 2.47
CA THR A 322 -9.53 -30.99 2.08
C THR A 322 -9.61 -29.49 1.76
N GLY A 323 -10.60 -29.12 0.95
CA GLY A 323 -11.02 -27.72 0.85
C GLY A 323 -11.69 -27.26 2.15
N PHE A 324 -12.07 -25.99 2.18
CA PHE A 324 -12.75 -25.42 3.33
C PHE A 324 -14.08 -26.13 3.64
N ARG A 325 -14.30 -26.43 4.92
CA ARG A 325 -15.56 -26.96 5.48
C ARG A 325 -15.84 -26.30 6.83
N LYS A 326 -17.10 -26.09 7.14
CA LYS A 326 -17.52 -25.44 8.41
C LYS A 326 -17.36 -26.32 9.65
N ASP A 327 -17.22 -27.61 9.49
CA ASP A 327 -17.04 -28.59 10.58
C ASP A 327 -15.60 -28.76 11.04
N LEU A 328 -14.65 -28.10 10.38
CA LEU A 328 -13.24 -28.11 10.77
C LEU A 328 -13.02 -27.36 12.09
N SER A 329 -12.00 -27.77 12.84
CA SER A 329 -11.52 -26.97 13.98
C SER A 329 -10.53 -25.90 13.52
N VAL A 330 -9.63 -26.27 12.64
CA VAL A 330 -8.65 -25.37 12.03
C VAL A 330 -8.63 -25.56 10.53
N TYR A 331 -8.53 -24.48 9.78
CA TYR A 331 -8.28 -24.50 8.34
C TYR A 331 -6.90 -23.94 8.02
N VAL A 332 -6.13 -24.69 7.22
CA VAL A 332 -4.78 -24.32 6.77
C VAL A 332 -4.84 -24.11 5.25
N CYS A 333 -4.58 -22.89 4.79
CA CYS A 333 -4.71 -22.52 3.38
C CYS A 333 -3.68 -21.52 2.91
N THR A 334 -3.71 -21.25 1.59
CA THR A 334 -2.92 -20.18 0.97
C THR A 334 -3.72 -18.89 0.86
N SER A 335 -3.01 -17.77 0.68
CA SER A 335 -3.61 -16.43 0.55
C SER A 335 -3.97 -16.03 -0.89
N TYR A 336 -3.99 -16.98 -1.84
CA TYR A 336 -4.12 -16.67 -3.27
C TYR A 336 -5.55 -16.71 -3.81
N SER A 337 -6.53 -17.06 -2.98
CA SER A 337 -7.95 -17.10 -3.36
C SER A 337 -8.82 -16.48 -2.29
N ASP A 338 -9.80 -15.72 -2.72
CA ASP A 338 -10.85 -15.11 -1.91
C ASP A 338 -12.25 -15.70 -2.19
N ALA A 339 -12.32 -16.77 -2.95
CA ALA A 339 -13.57 -17.38 -3.37
C ALA A 339 -14.51 -17.74 -2.19
N GLN A 340 -13.94 -18.04 -1.03
CA GLN A 340 -14.67 -18.38 0.19
C GLN A 340 -14.38 -17.39 1.33
N CYS A 341 -14.11 -16.14 0.98
CA CYS A 341 -13.72 -15.09 1.93
C CYS A 341 -14.74 -14.92 3.06
N ALA A 342 -16.00 -14.73 2.72
CA ALA A 342 -17.08 -14.52 3.69
C ALA A 342 -17.29 -15.73 4.62
N GLU A 343 -17.25 -16.94 4.07
CA GLU A 343 -17.40 -18.18 4.82
C GLU A 343 -16.24 -18.43 5.78
N ILE A 344 -15.00 -18.14 5.34
CA ILE A 344 -13.79 -18.27 6.18
C ILE A 344 -13.83 -17.23 7.31
N GLN A 345 -14.19 -16.00 7.02
CA GLN A 345 -14.32 -14.95 8.03
C GLN A 345 -15.38 -15.30 9.08
N GLU A 346 -16.53 -15.78 8.65
CA GLU A 346 -17.59 -16.26 9.55
C GLU A 346 -17.13 -17.45 10.39
N PHE A 347 -16.45 -18.41 9.79
CA PHE A 347 -15.89 -19.57 10.47
C PHE A 347 -14.92 -19.16 11.60
N VAL A 348 -14.03 -18.22 11.34
CA VAL A 348 -13.11 -17.73 12.37
C VAL A 348 -13.86 -16.92 13.43
N ALA A 349 -14.76 -16.01 13.04
CA ALA A 349 -15.55 -15.22 13.96
C ALA A 349 -16.34 -16.10 14.95
N GLU A 350 -16.83 -17.25 14.53
CA GLU A 350 -17.60 -18.19 15.36
C GLU A 350 -16.75 -19.25 16.06
N GLY A 351 -15.40 -19.13 16.04
CA GLY A 351 -14.50 -19.91 16.88
C GLY A 351 -13.51 -20.80 16.14
N GLY A 352 -13.54 -20.87 14.81
CA GLY A 352 -12.59 -21.62 14.02
C GLY A 352 -11.19 -21.01 14.05
N GLY A 353 -10.17 -21.84 13.88
CA GLY A 353 -8.78 -21.40 13.70
C GLY A 353 -8.41 -21.30 12.23
N LEU A 354 -7.66 -20.27 11.86
CA LEU A 354 -7.15 -20.09 10.51
C LEU A 354 -5.63 -19.97 10.53
N MET A 355 -4.96 -20.85 9.77
CA MET A 355 -3.55 -20.66 9.40
C MET A 355 -3.48 -20.38 7.90
N ILE A 356 -3.01 -19.19 7.54
CA ILE A 356 -2.98 -18.73 6.15
C ILE A 356 -1.57 -18.28 5.79
N GLY A 357 -1.10 -18.65 4.62
CA GLY A 357 0.24 -18.30 4.16
C GLY A 357 0.29 -17.96 2.69
N GLY A 358 1.19 -17.07 2.34
CA GLY A 358 1.45 -16.67 0.96
C GLY A 358 2.24 -15.37 0.88
N HIS A 359 2.55 -14.95 -0.34
CA HIS A 359 3.31 -13.74 -0.62
C HIS A 359 2.62 -12.90 -1.70
N ALA A 360 2.52 -11.62 -1.44
CA ALA A 360 1.82 -10.68 -2.33
C ALA A 360 2.77 -9.97 -3.31
N TRP A 361 4.09 -10.03 -3.10
CA TRP A 361 5.05 -9.30 -3.92
C TRP A 361 5.04 -9.74 -5.39
N HIS A 362 4.95 -11.05 -5.66
CA HIS A 362 4.87 -11.56 -7.03
C HIS A 362 3.55 -11.17 -7.72
N TRP A 363 2.45 -11.24 -6.96
CA TRP A 363 1.16 -10.77 -7.44
C TRP A 363 1.21 -9.28 -7.82
N ALA A 364 1.83 -8.45 -7.00
CA ALA A 364 2.01 -7.02 -7.26
C ALA A 364 2.78 -6.75 -8.56
N GLN A 365 3.82 -7.54 -8.84
CA GLN A 365 4.60 -7.41 -10.07
C GLN A 365 3.81 -7.81 -11.33
N THR A 366 2.90 -8.77 -11.21
CA THR A 366 2.11 -9.30 -12.33
C THR A 366 0.77 -8.57 -12.55
N HIS A 367 0.36 -7.73 -11.59
CA HIS A 367 -0.89 -6.97 -11.64
C HIS A 367 -0.61 -5.46 -11.54
N CYS A 368 0.13 -4.94 -12.53
CA CYS A 368 0.48 -3.52 -12.59
C CYS A 368 -0.77 -2.63 -12.56
N GLY A 369 -0.77 -1.64 -11.69
CA GLY A 369 -1.89 -0.71 -11.50
C GLY A 369 -2.95 -1.15 -10.49
N CYS A 370 -2.86 -2.37 -9.95
CA CYS A 370 -3.70 -2.85 -8.86
C CYS A 370 -3.05 -2.55 -7.49
N SER A 371 -3.87 -2.31 -6.48
CA SER A 371 -3.40 -2.13 -5.11
C SER A 371 -3.38 -3.46 -4.36
N VAL A 372 -2.24 -3.83 -3.81
CA VAL A 372 -2.13 -5.05 -2.97
C VAL A 372 -3.11 -5.00 -1.80
N MET A 373 -3.36 -3.82 -1.24
CA MET A 373 -4.21 -3.68 -0.07
C MET A 373 -5.70 -3.87 -0.36
N THR A 374 -6.16 -3.53 -1.56
CA THR A 374 -7.57 -3.64 -1.95
C THR A 374 -7.88 -4.79 -2.89
N ASP A 375 -6.90 -5.25 -3.66
CA ASP A 375 -7.16 -6.16 -4.80
C ASP A 375 -6.52 -7.53 -4.63
N TYR A 376 -5.52 -7.67 -3.73
CA TYR A 376 -4.90 -8.98 -3.46
C TYR A 376 -5.86 -9.89 -2.68
N PRO A 377 -6.15 -11.10 -3.18
CA PRO A 377 -7.16 -12.00 -2.58
C PRO A 377 -6.97 -12.27 -1.09
N GLY A 378 -5.75 -12.53 -0.65
CA GLY A 378 -5.45 -12.79 0.77
C GLY A 378 -5.81 -11.62 1.68
N ASN A 379 -5.64 -10.39 1.23
CA ASN A 379 -5.96 -9.21 2.00
C ASN A 379 -7.48 -8.96 2.13
N HIS A 380 -8.30 -9.45 1.21
CA HIS A 380 -9.75 -9.46 1.39
C HIS A 380 -10.17 -10.24 2.64
N ILE A 381 -9.45 -11.31 2.96
CA ILE A 381 -9.68 -12.09 4.18
C ILE A 381 -9.06 -11.42 5.40
N LEU A 382 -7.80 -10.97 5.28
CA LEU A 382 -6.93 -10.60 6.41
C LEU A 382 -7.13 -9.19 6.93
N ASN A 383 -7.46 -8.21 6.07
CA ASN A 383 -7.54 -6.79 6.47
C ASN A 383 -8.46 -6.58 7.67
N LYS A 384 -9.64 -7.22 7.69
CA LYS A 384 -10.59 -7.16 8.81
C LYS A 384 -10.05 -7.77 10.10
N MET A 385 -9.08 -8.68 9.98
CA MET A 385 -8.49 -9.39 11.11
C MET A 385 -7.29 -8.62 11.71
N GLY A 386 -6.98 -7.45 11.14
CA GLY A 386 -5.89 -6.61 11.61
C GLY A 386 -4.51 -7.02 11.10
N LEU A 387 -4.47 -7.82 10.04
CA LEU A 387 -3.26 -8.31 9.38
C LEU A 387 -3.34 -8.05 7.89
N SER A 388 -2.20 -7.77 7.24
CA SER A 388 -2.13 -7.60 5.80
C SER A 388 -0.79 -8.07 5.25
N LEU A 389 -0.79 -8.63 4.05
CA LEU A 389 0.42 -8.93 3.28
C LEU A 389 0.75 -7.74 2.39
N LEU A 390 2.01 -7.30 2.42
CA LEU A 390 2.49 -6.17 1.62
C LEU A 390 3.14 -6.65 0.31
N GLY A 391 3.20 -5.75 -0.67
CA GLY A 391 3.88 -6.01 -1.94
C GLY A 391 5.42 -5.95 -1.85
N SER A 392 5.97 -5.51 -0.73
CA SER A 392 7.41 -5.48 -0.48
C SER A 392 7.96 -6.87 -0.11
N THR A 393 9.21 -7.11 -0.51
CA THR A 393 9.91 -8.38 -0.28
C THR A 393 10.67 -8.38 1.03
N LEU A 394 10.75 -9.55 1.67
CA LEU A 394 11.69 -9.87 2.73
C LEU A 394 12.73 -10.85 2.19
N ILE A 395 13.99 -10.46 2.31
CA ILE A 395 15.12 -11.35 2.01
C ILE A 395 15.30 -12.25 3.22
N GLY A 396 15.29 -13.57 2.99
CA GLY A 396 15.41 -14.55 4.05
C GLY A 396 16.73 -14.43 4.82
N GLU A 397 16.62 -14.28 6.12
CA GLU A 397 17.70 -14.36 7.09
C GLU A 397 17.29 -15.34 8.19
N SER A 398 18.25 -16.03 8.80
CA SER A 398 17.94 -16.76 10.04
C SER A 398 17.67 -15.75 11.16
N CYS A 399 16.48 -15.80 11.73
CA CYS A 399 16.04 -14.89 12.76
C CYS A 399 15.96 -15.63 14.10
N LYS A 400 16.59 -15.09 15.15
CA LYS A 400 16.38 -15.60 16.51
C LYS A 400 14.91 -15.45 16.90
N ALA A 401 14.38 -16.41 17.63
CA ALA A 401 13.08 -16.25 18.24
C ALA A 401 13.11 -15.01 19.16
N PRO A 402 12.10 -14.13 19.10
CA PRO A 402 12.13 -12.91 19.89
C PRO A 402 12.06 -13.22 21.39
N GLU A 403 12.78 -12.42 22.18
CA GLU A 403 12.56 -12.40 23.62
C GLU A 403 11.20 -11.79 23.90
N ILE A 404 10.35 -12.48 24.65
CA ILE A 404 8.94 -12.12 24.84
C ILE A 404 8.77 -10.70 25.41
N GLU A 405 9.60 -10.31 26.38
CA GLU A 405 9.53 -8.97 26.98
C GLU A 405 9.97 -7.86 26.02
N GLN A 406 10.84 -8.16 25.08
CA GLN A 406 11.33 -7.23 24.06
C GLN A 406 10.35 -7.13 22.88
N SER A 407 9.77 -8.24 22.46
CA SER A 407 8.77 -8.33 21.40
C SER A 407 7.53 -7.48 21.70
N CYS A 408 7.12 -7.40 22.95
CA CYS A 408 5.98 -6.59 23.39
C CYS A 408 6.25 -5.06 23.33
N LYS A 409 7.51 -4.64 23.27
CA LYS A 409 7.92 -3.23 23.32
C LYS A 409 8.41 -2.67 21.97
N GLU A 410 8.80 -3.53 21.05
CA GLU A 410 9.40 -3.10 19.79
C GLU A 410 8.37 -2.89 18.66
N GLY A 411 8.63 -1.84 17.88
CA GLY A 411 7.76 -1.19 16.92
C GLY A 411 7.28 -1.95 15.69
N SER A 412 7.08 -3.27 15.76
CA SER A 412 6.59 -4.09 14.64
C SER A 412 5.06 -4.05 14.46
N HIS A 413 4.35 -3.20 15.22
CA HIS A 413 2.92 -3.00 15.14
C HIS A 413 2.62 -1.57 14.69
N PHE A 414 1.90 -1.43 13.58
CA PHE A 414 1.60 -0.13 12.97
C PHE A 414 0.93 0.86 13.94
N CYS A 415 -0.16 0.46 14.59
CA CYS A 415 -0.89 1.35 15.48
C CYS A 415 -0.09 1.73 16.73
N ASN A 416 0.74 0.85 17.27
CA ASN A 416 1.61 1.16 18.40
C ASN A 416 2.68 2.18 18.01
N MET A 417 3.28 2.03 16.82
CA MET A 417 4.26 2.99 16.33
C MET A 417 3.62 4.35 15.99
N LEU A 418 2.44 4.34 15.42
CA LEU A 418 1.68 5.56 15.15
C LEU A 418 1.27 6.26 16.46
N HIS A 419 0.85 5.50 17.46
CA HIS A 419 0.59 6.03 18.82
C HIS A 419 1.84 6.70 19.41
N ARG A 420 2.99 6.04 19.33
CA ARG A 420 4.26 6.58 19.82
C ARG A 420 4.67 7.86 19.08
N PHE A 421 4.45 7.93 17.78
CA PHE A 421 4.66 9.16 17.01
C PHE A 421 3.68 10.27 17.40
N ALA A 422 2.41 9.95 17.68
CA ALA A 422 1.44 10.90 18.18
C ALA A 422 1.82 11.45 19.57
N GLU A 423 2.37 10.62 20.47
CA GLU A 423 2.93 11.09 21.75
C GLU A 423 4.04 12.13 21.52
N HIS A 424 4.93 11.88 20.57
CA HIS A 424 5.97 12.83 20.18
C HIS A 424 5.35 14.16 19.70
N VAL A 425 4.34 14.08 18.83
CA VAL A 425 3.70 15.28 18.23
C VAL A 425 2.87 16.08 19.25
N TYR A 426 2.10 15.40 20.10
CA TYR A 426 1.13 16.05 20.98
C TYR A 426 1.64 16.30 22.39
N LEU A 427 2.53 15.46 22.91
CA LEU A 427 3.06 15.55 24.27
C LEU A 427 4.52 16.00 24.32
N GLY A 428 5.18 16.15 23.18
CA GLY A 428 6.58 16.58 23.10
C GLY A 428 7.59 15.53 23.61
N GLN A 429 7.19 14.26 23.73
CA GLN A 429 8.10 13.19 24.16
C GLN A 429 9.13 12.91 23.06
N GLU A 430 10.40 12.98 23.41
CA GLU A 430 11.47 12.70 22.45
C GLU A 430 11.45 11.24 21.99
N LEU A 431 11.73 11.05 20.69
CA LEU A 431 11.91 9.72 20.10
C LEU A 431 13.35 9.25 20.34
N THR A 432 13.51 8.02 20.77
CA THR A 432 14.82 7.36 20.85
C THR A 432 15.43 7.20 19.44
N ASN A 433 16.73 6.94 19.36
CA ASN A 433 17.40 6.72 18.07
C ASN A 433 16.78 5.53 17.31
N HIS A 434 16.40 4.48 18.03
CA HIS A 434 15.70 3.32 17.44
C HIS A 434 14.33 3.72 16.89
N GLU A 435 13.50 4.44 17.65
CA GLU A 435 12.19 4.91 17.20
C GLU A 435 12.29 5.85 16.00
N GLN A 436 13.31 6.71 15.94
CA GLN A 436 13.59 7.55 14.77
C GLN A 436 13.92 6.71 13.54
N SER A 437 14.69 5.63 13.70
CA SER A 437 14.98 4.71 12.58
C SER A 437 13.73 3.99 12.07
N CYS A 438 12.74 3.77 12.93
CA CYS A 438 11.47 3.15 12.57
C CYS A 438 10.50 4.09 11.83
N LEU A 439 10.74 5.40 11.80
CA LEU A 439 9.83 6.37 11.14
C LEU A 439 9.73 6.15 9.63
N LYS A 440 10.79 5.63 8.99
CA LYS A 440 10.73 5.27 7.57
C LYS A 440 9.72 4.14 7.33
N GLN A 441 9.75 3.10 8.16
CA GLN A 441 8.78 2.00 8.10
C GLN A 441 7.37 2.51 8.39
N LEU A 442 7.21 3.38 9.40
CA LEU A 442 5.92 3.99 9.71
C LEU A 442 5.33 4.75 8.52
N GLY A 443 6.15 5.46 7.74
CA GLY A 443 5.70 6.14 6.52
C GLY A 443 5.14 5.18 5.48
N ASN A 444 5.85 4.08 5.23
CA ASN A 444 5.41 3.03 4.31
C ASN A 444 4.13 2.34 4.80
N ASP A 445 4.05 2.05 6.08
CA ASP A 445 2.88 1.41 6.70
C ASP A 445 1.66 2.33 6.68
N CYS A 446 1.83 3.64 6.93
CA CYS A 446 0.76 4.63 6.78
C CYS A 446 0.23 4.66 5.34
N ALA A 447 1.12 4.72 4.35
CA ALA A 447 0.73 4.73 2.95
C ALA A 447 -0.05 3.45 2.59
N SER A 448 0.44 2.29 3.00
CA SER A 448 -0.23 1.00 2.77
C SER A 448 -1.58 0.92 3.49
N TYR A 449 -1.64 1.32 4.76
CA TYR A 449 -2.87 1.32 5.54
C TYR A 449 -3.95 2.20 4.90
N LEU A 450 -3.59 3.42 4.47
CA LEU A 450 -4.52 4.35 3.85
C LEU A 450 -5.07 3.83 2.51
N GLN A 451 -4.30 3.03 1.78
CA GLN A 451 -4.75 2.37 0.55
C GLN A 451 -5.86 1.34 0.75
N MET A 452 -6.10 0.86 1.97
CA MET A 452 -7.25 -0.03 2.24
C MET A 452 -8.60 0.63 1.93
N ARG A 453 -8.70 1.96 1.98
CA ARG A 453 -9.89 2.76 1.65
C ARG A 453 -11.17 2.31 2.36
N CYS A 454 -11.06 1.81 3.57
CA CYS A 454 -12.16 1.28 4.37
C CYS A 454 -12.95 2.42 5.05
N HIS A 455 -13.54 3.33 4.28
CA HIS A 455 -14.21 4.53 4.79
C HIS A 455 -15.42 4.26 5.70
N ASP A 456 -15.95 3.03 5.70
CA ASP A 456 -17.02 2.61 6.60
C ASP A 456 -16.52 2.07 7.94
N SER A 457 -15.21 1.87 8.09
CA SER A 457 -14.57 1.43 9.34
C SER A 457 -14.24 2.62 10.24
N ALA A 458 -14.69 2.59 11.49
CA ALA A 458 -14.36 3.61 12.49
C ALA A 458 -12.84 3.65 12.80
N ALA A 459 -12.19 2.50 12.82
CA ALA A 459 -10.74 2.41 13.02
C ALA A 459 -9.98 3.11 11.89
N TYR A 460 -10.34 2.85 10.64
CA TYR A 460 -9.75 3.49 9.48
C TYR A 460 -9.97 5.01 9.47
N THR A 461 -11.21 5.46 9.67
CA THR A 461 -11.54 6.89 9.71
C THR A 461 -10.84 7.61 10.86
N SER A 462 -10.63 6.94 12.00
CA SER A 462 -9.86 7.49 13.13
C SER A 462 -8.38 7.71 12.76
N VAL A 463 -7.76 6.78 12.04
CA VAL A 463 -6.38 6.95 11.56
C VAL A 463 -6.29 8.08 10.55
N VAL A 464 -7.22 8.17 9.60
CA VAL A 464 -7.28 9.28 8.64
C VAL A 464 -7.43 10.62 9.35
N ALA A 465 -8.31 10.71 10.35
CA ALA A 465 -8.49 11.92 11.15
C ALA A 465 -7.23 12.29 11.92
N LEU A 466 -6.58 11.32 12.56
CA LEU A 466 -5.33 11.55 13.29
C LEU A 466 -4.22 12.07 12.35
N LEU A 467 -4.00 11.41 11.23
CA LEU A 467 -2.97 11.82 10.28
C LEU A 467 -3.27 13.20 9.68
N SER A 468 -4.54 13.50 9.43
CA SER A 468 -4.98 14.84 9.01
C SER A 468 -4.66 15.90 10.07
N ASP A 469 -4.92 15.61 11.34
CA ASP A 469 -4.61 16.52 12.45
C ASP A 469 -3.09 16.71 12.64
N ILE A 470 -2.30 15.66 12.45
CA ILE A 470 -0.84 15.74 12.47
C ILE A 470 -0.33 16.64 11.34
N VAL A 471 -0.86 16.49 10.12
CA VAL A 471 -0.52 17.35 8.98
C VAL A 471 -0.86 18.81 9.28
N LYS A 472 -2.03 19.08 9.84
CA LYS A 472 -2.43 20.44 10.24
C LYS A 472 -1.52 21.03 11.32
N LYS A 473 -1.08 20.23 12.28
CA LYS A 473 -0.23 20.66 13.39
C LYS A 473 1.22 20.90 12.98
N LEU A 474 1.82 19.99 12.23
CA LEU A 474 3.24 20.04 11.85
C LEU A 474 3.47 20.78 10.53
N GLY A 475 2.48 20.79 9.64
CA GLY A 475 2.67 21.20 8.26
C GLY A 475 3.51 20.20 7.46
N VAL A 476 3.94 20.62 6.29
CA VAL A 476 4.82 19.84 5.41
C VAL A 476 6.14 20.59 5.25
N PRO A 477 7.29 19.92 5.35
CA PRO A 477 8.57 20.56 5.17
C PRO A 477 8.71 21.15 3.77
N GLN A 478 9.32 22.31 3.66
CA GLN A 478 9.70 22.88 2.38
C GLN A 478 10.83 22.02 1.81
N VAL A 479 10.65 21.54 0.59
CA VAL A 479 11.61 20.65 -0.07
C VAL A 479 11.88 21.12 -1.49
N SER A 480 13.16 21.14 -1.88
CA SER A 480 13.59 21.44 -3.24
C SER A 480 14.97 20.81 -3.51
N SER A 481 15.45 20.92 -4.75
CA SER A 481 16.81 20.49 -5.08
C SER A 481 17.89 21.25 -4.31
N ASN A 482 17.60 22.50 -3.93
CA ASN A 482 18.54 23.34 -3.16
C ASN A 482 18.35 23.21 -1.63
N SER A 483 17.27 22.58 -1.19
CA SER A 483 16.94 22.34 0.21
C SER A 483 16.34 20.95 0.35
N PRO A 484 17.15 19.89 0.20
CA PRO A 484 16.70 18.51 0.33
C PRO A 484 16.36 18.19 1.79
N VAL A 485 15.52 17.20 1.97
CA VAL A 485 15.09 16.70 3.27
C VAL A 485 15.77 15.37 3.59
N GLU A 486 16.44 15.32 4.74
CA GLU A 486 17.13 14.13 5.24
C GLU A 486 16.52 13.59 6.55
N SER A 487 15.93 14.46 7.39
CA SER A 487 15.43 14.06 8.70
C SER A 487 14.32 13.03 8.59
N ALA A 488 14.33 12.01 9.45
CA ALA A 488 13.35 10.94 9.44
C ALA A 488 11.91 11.45 9.59
N LYS A 489 11.70 12.46 10.43
CA LYS A 489 10.39 13.07 10.66
C LYS A 489 9.87 13.83 9.44
N ASP A 490 10.72 14.63 8.80
CA ASP A 490 10.33 15.40 7.61
C ASP A 490 10.07 14.47 6.41
N ARG A 491 10.86 13.41 6.28
CA ARG A 491 10.63 12.35 5.29
C ARG A 491 9.30 11.65 5.50
N LEU A 492 8.96 11.32 6.76
CA LEU A 492 7.67 10.77 7.12
C LEU A 492 6.53 11.70 6.70
N MET A 493 6.64 13.00 7.00
CA MET A 493 5.61 13.98 6.63
C MET A 493 5.41 14.07 5.12
N LEU A 494 6.48 14.05 4.33
CA LEU A 494 6.40 14.03 2.87
C LEU A 494 5.78 12.72 2.33
N HIS A 495 6.01 11.60 3.00
CA HIS A 495 5.47 10.30 2.59
C HIS A 495 3.95 10.24 2.80
N ILE A 496 3.48 10.65 3.97
CA ILE A 496 2.07 10.48 4.35
C ILE A 496 1.15 11.53 3.74
N VAL A 497 1.65 12.73 3.45
CA VAL A 497 0.80 13.87 3.07
C VAL A 497 -0.03 13.61 1.81
N SER A 498 0.57 13.00 0.79
CA SER A 498 -0.13 12.67 -0.46
C SER A 498 -1.23 11.65 -0.22
N GLU A 499 -0.94 10.60 0.54
CA GLU A 499 -1.88 9.53 0.83
C GLU A 499 -3.05 10.02 1.72
N VAL A 500 -2.75 10.83 2.73
CA VAL A 500 -3.79 11.44 3.58
C VAL A 500 -4.70 12.36 2.74
N TYR A 501 -4.12 13.18 1.86
CA TYR A 501 -4.88 14.05 0.98
C TYR A 501 -5.86 13.28 0.08
N LYS A 502 -5.43 12.14 -0.48
CA LYS A 502 -6.26 11.29 -1.34
C LYS A 502 -7.48 10.71 -0.65
N VAL A 503 -7.35 10.35 0.63
CA VAL A 503 -8.39 9.65 1.39
C VAL A 503 -9.15 10.53 2.37
N SER A 504 -8.72 11.79 2.56
CA SER A 504 -9.40 12.73 3.45
C SER A 504 -10.83 13.00 2.96
N PRO A 505 -11.83 13.01 3.86
CA PRO A 505 -13.20 13.39 3.51
C PRO A 505 -13.31 14.87 3.12
N ASP A 506 -12.37 15.72 3.58
CA ASP A 506 -12.27 17.13 3.20
C ASP A 506 -10.81 17.48 2.87
N PRO A 507 -10.35 17.13 1.65
CA PRO A 507 -8.98 17.42 1.23
C PRO A 507 -8.72 18.92 1.06
N ASP A 508 -9.75 19.72 0.78
CA ASP A 508 -9.60 21.17 0.62
C ASP A 508 -9.25 21.86 1.95
N ALA A 509 -9.71 21.32 3.07
CA ALA A 509 -9.33 21.81 4.41
C ALA A 509 -7.86 21.52 4.75
N LEU A 510 -7.25 20.50 4.17
CA LEU A 510 -5.83 20.18 4.36
C LEU A 510 -4.90 21.02 3.49
N LEU A 511 -5.36 21.43 2.33
CA LEU A 511 -4.53 22.04 1.29
C LEU A 511 -3.75 23.28 1.74
N PRO A 512 -4.29 24.22 2.54
CA PRO A 512 -3.54 25.38 3.04
C PRO A 512 -2.34 25.01 3.94
N TYR A 513 -2.37 23.86 4.57
CA TYR A 513 -1.28 23.35 5.43
C TYR A 513 -0.18 22.64 4.62
N ILE A 514 -0.48 22.24 3.40
CA ILE A 514 0.44 21.50 2.52
C ILE A 514 1.05 22.43 1.49
N ILE A 515 0.24 23.16 0.75
CA ILE A 515 0.65 24.08 -0.32
C ILE A 515 0.44 25.51 0.18
N LYS A 516 1.51 26.15 0.61
CA LYS A 516 1.48 27.52 1.17
C LYS A 516 1.23 28.58 0.09
N GLU A 517 1.83 28.39 -1.08
CA GLU A 517 1.69 29.30 -2.21
C GLU A 517 1.23 28.55 -3.45
N ARG A 518 0.05 28.89 -3.95
CA ARG A 518 -0.43 28.39 -5.23
C ARG A 518 -0.08 29.38 -6.32
N PRO A 519 0.55 28.96 -7.41
CA PRO A 519 0.74 29.84 -8.55
C PRO A 519 -0.62 30.25 -9.13
N LYS A 520 -0.83 31.54 -9.33
CA LYS A 520 -1.99 32.07 -10.04
C LYS A 520 -1.71 32.01 -11.55
N LEU A 521 -2.09 30.93 -12.17
CA LEU A 521 -1.92 30.69 -13.58
C LEU A 521 -3.24 30.94 -14.32
N PRO A 522 -3.18 31.42 -15.58
CA PRO A 522 -4.38 31.54 -16.40
C PRO A 522 -5.01 30.18 -16.64
N THR A 523 -6.32 30.07 -16.43
CA THR A 523 -7.07 28.84 -16.65
C THR A 523 -7.82 28.91 -17.98
N VAL A 524 -8.00 27.75 -18.59
CA VAL A 524 -8.90 27.55 -19.75
C VAL A 524 -10.04 26.66 -19.31
N SER A 525 -11.25 26.99 -19.80
CA SER A 525 -12.44 26.23 -19.46
C SER A 525 -12.94 25.45 -20.68
N ASN A 526 -13.43 24.21 -20.42
CA ASN A 526 -13.95 23.31 -21.45
C ASN A 526 -12.99 23.10 -22.63
N ALA A 527 -11.72 22.84 -22.26
CA ALA A 527 -10.68 22.55 -23.24
C ALA A 527 -10.97 21.23 -23.98
N ARG A 528 -11.12 21.32 -25.30
CA ARG A 528 -11.37 20.17 -26.17
C ARG A 528 -10.05 19.59 -26.64
N VAL A 529 -9.84 18.31 -26.37
CA VAL A 529 -8.62 17.60 -26.77
C VAL A 529 -8.98 16.44 -27.66
N ARG A 530 -8.44 16.46 -28.87
CA ARG A 530 -8.66 15.42 -29.87
C ARG A 530 -7.66 14.29 -29.67
N ILE A 531 -8.16 13.07 -29.48
CA ILE A 531 -7.39 11.87 -29.21
C ILE A 531 -7.41 10.95 -30.43
N SER A 532 -6.23 10.60 -30.91
CA SER A 532 -6.02 9.54 -31.89
C SER A 532 -4.92 8.62 -31.37
N ALA A 533 -5.19 7.33 -31.33
CA ALA A 533 -4.23 6.34 -30.86
C ALA A 533 -4.42 5.01 -31.60
N LYS A 534 -3.31 4.36 -31.91
CA LYS A 534 -3.25 2.99 -32.42
C LYS A 534 -2.13 2.26 -31.70
N THR A 535 -2.50 1.50 -30.67
CA THR A 535 -1.54 0.78 -29.83
C THR A 535 -1.49 -0.71 -30.20
N GLU A 536 -0.35 -1.32 -29.98
CA GLU A 536 -0.15 -2.76 -30.13
C GLU A 536 0.06 -3.42 -28.76
N GLY A 537 1.26 -3.86 -28.42
CA GLY A 537 1.55 -4.63 -27.20
C GLY A 537 1.71 -3.81 -25.92
N CYS A 538 1.77 -2.47 -25.99
CA CYS A 538 1.99 -1.60 -24.82
C CYS A 538 1.06 -0.40 -24.82
N GLU A 539 0.96 0.25 -23.66
CA GLU A 539 0.20 1.49 -23.51
C GLU A 539 0.90 2.66 -24.21
N GLU A 540 0.11 3.65 -24.62
CA GLU A 540 0.59 4.90 -25.21
C GLU A 540 0.16 6.09 -24.34
N TRP A 541 1.09 7.01 -24.12
CA TRP A 541 0.86 8.26 -23.40
C TRP A 541 0.59 9.39 -24.38
N ILE A 542 -0.57 10.00 -24.29
CA ILE A 542 -1.02 11.08 -25.17
C ILE A 542 -1.04 12.37 -24.36
N SER A 543 -0.17 13.31 -24.71
CA SER A 543 -0.15 14.63 -24.10
C SER A 543 -1.39 15.44 -24.51
N THR A 544 -2.05 16.05 -23.53
CA THR A 544 -3.19 16.94 -23.77
C THR A 544 -2.78 18.40 -23.97
N GLY A 545 -1.53 18.76 -23.62
CA GLY A 545 -1.09 20.16 -23.56
C GLY A 545 -1.70 20.95 -22.40
N LEU A 546 -2.29 20.26 -21.42
CA LEU A 546 -2.95 20.86 -20.26
C LEU A 546 -2.22 20.46 -18.98
N TYR A 547 -2.38 21.31 -17.98
CA TYR A 547 -1.76 21.16 -16.65
C TYR A 547 -2.78 21.45 -15.56
N LEU A 548 -2.70 20.76 -14.44
CA LEU A 548 -3.40 21.09 -13.21
C LEU A 548 -2.43 21.68 -12.18
N SER A 549 -2.80 22.83 -11.63
CA SER A 549 -2.07 23.38 -10.47
C SER A 549 -2.19 22.47 -9.24
N PRO A 550 -1.26 22.53 -8.28
CA PRO A 550 -1.33 21.73 -7.06
C PRO A 550 -2.69 21.83 -6.36
N GLY A 551 -3.35 20.69 -6.14
CA GLY A 551 -4.66 20.60 -5.51
C GLY A 551 -5.84 21.08 -6.36
N MET A 552 -5.61 21.44 -7.61
CA MET A 552 -6.69 21.82 -8.54
C MET A 552 -7.50 20.60 -8.96
N LYS A 553 -8.81 20.68 -8.81
CA LYS A 553 -9.76 19.64 -9.26
C LYS A 553 -10.30 20.00 -10.63
N THR A 554 -10.50 19.01 -11.49
CA THR A 554 -11.21 19.18 -12.75
C THR A 554 -12.05 17.94 -13.07
N ASN A 555 -13.06 18.14 -13.93
CA ASN A 555 -13.86 17.05 -14.48
C ASN A 555 -13.48 16.84 -15.94
N ILE A 556 -13.36 15.59 -16.35
CA ILE A 556 -13.07 15.18 -17.72
C ILE A 556 -14.30 14.48 -18.26
N ALA A 557 -14.88 15.05 -19.33
CA ALA A 557 -15.94 14.39 -20.07
C ALA A 557 -15.33 13.37 -21.03
N VAL A 558 -15.75 12.13 -20.89
CA VAL A 558 -15.18 10.96 -21.56
C VAL A 558 -16.21 10.40 -22.55
N PRO A 559 -15.88 10.28 -23.83
CA PRO A 559 -16.80 9.76 -24.83
C PRO A 559 -16.92 8.23 -24.74
N PRO A 560 -17.99 7.63 -25.31
CA PRO A 560 -18.23 6.19 -25.24
C PRO A 560 -17.13 5.31 -25.87
N GLU A 561 -16.36 5.86 -26.79
CA GLU A 561 -15.24 5.19 -27.45
C GLU A 561 -14.09 4.88 -26.48
N ILE A 562 -14.01 5.63 -25.38
CA ILE A 562 -12.95 5.54 -24.34
C ILE A 562 -13.51 5.00 -23.03
N SER A 563 -14.70 5.45 -22.61
CA SER A 563 -15.29 5.13 -21.32
C SER A 563 -15.44 3.63 -21.11
N GLY A 564 -14.94 3.13 -19.96
CA GLY A 564 -15.05 1.71 -19.58
C GLY A 564 -14.21 0.74 -20.40
N LYS A 565 -13.25 1.23 -21.19
CA LYS A 565 -12.38 0.42 -22.06
C LYS A 565 -10.92 0.41 -21.61
N ASN A 566 -10.68 0.46 -20.30
CA ASN A 566 -9.36 0.44 -19.65
C ASN A 566 -8.44 1.62 -20.00
N TRP A 567 -9.01 2.70 -20.53
CA TRP A 567 -8.28 3.96 -20.69
C TRP A 567 -8.12 4.65 -19.33
N GLN A 568 -7.03 5.38 -19.16
CA GLN A 568 -6.72 6.09 -17.94
C GLN A 568 -6.29 7.53 -18.22
N VAL A 569 -6.32 8.36 -17.19
CA VAL A 569 -5.71 9.68 -17.19
C VAL A 569 -4.58 9.70 -16.16
N GLN A 570 -3.44 10.22 -16.55
CA GLN A 570 -2.26 10.40 -15.71
C GLN A 570 -2.06 11.88 -15.44
N LEU A 571 -1.89 12.24 -14.17
CA LEU A 571 -1.51 13.57 -13.72
C LEU A 571 -0.07 13.54 -13.22
N GLY A 572 0.79 14.31 -13.89
CA GLY A 572 2.23 14.33 -13.60
C GLY A 572 3.02 13.32 -14.44
N CYS A 573 4.21 13.74 -14.88
CA CYS A 573 5.08 12.96 -15.77
C CYS A 573 6.20 12.21 -15.03
N GLN A 574 6.49 12.55 -13.77
CA GLN A 574 7.49 11.86 -12.95
C GLN A 574 6.84 10.69 -12.24
N THR A 575 7.09 9.48 -12.72
CA THR A 575 6.48 8.24 -12.22
C THR A 575 7.35 7.44 -11.27
N ASP A 576 8.62 7.85 -11.10
CA ASP A 576 9.56 7.23 -10.18
C ASP A 576 9.23 7.54 -8.72
N ASP A 577 9.33 6.53 -7.87
CA ASP A 577 9.26 6.67 -6.42
C ASP A 577 10.67 6.85 -5.86
N ILE A 578 10.95 8.04 -5.31
CA ILE A 578 12.24 8.37 -4.71
C ILE A 578 12.29 8.15 -3.19
N GLY A 579 11.30 7.51 -2.60
CA GLY A 579 11.23 7.24 -1.17
C GLY A 579 12.40 6.44 -0.61
N GLY A 580 13.13 5.71 -1.46
CA GLY A 580 14.35 4.99 -1.12
C GLY A 580 15.62 5.81 -1.05
N GLU A 581 15.65 7.02 -1.64
CA GLU A 581 16.83 7.86 -1.73
C GLU A 581 17.30 8.36 -0.35
N LYS A 582 18.60 8.65 -0.23
CA LYS A 582 19.20 9.13 1.01
C LYS A 582 18.63 10.50 1.41
N GLU A 583 18.46 11.39 0.45
CA GLU A 583 17.84 12.70 0.61
C GLU A 583 16.67 12.86 -0.35
N LEU A 584 15.62 13.53 0.09
CA LEU A 584 14.46 13.81 -0.75
C LEU A 584 14.51 15.24 -1.27
N LYS A 585 14.45 15.41 -2.58
CA LYS A 585 14.41 16.71 -3.27
C LYS A 585 12.99 17.12 -3.68
N ARG A 586 12.04 16.22 -3.53
CA ARG A 586 10.60 16.38 -3.69
C ARG A 586 9.87 15.31 -2.87
N ALA A 587 8.55 15.35 -2.86
CA ALA A 587 7.77 14.24 -2.31
C ALA A 587 8.09 12.92 -3.03
N PRO A 588 8.05 11.78 -2.33
CA PRO A 588 8.41 10.48 -2.90
C PRO A 588 7.68 10.15 -4.18
N VAL A 589 6.37 10.33 -4.20
CA VAL A 589 5.50 10.11 -5.36
C VAL A 589 4.73 11.40 -5.66
N VAL A 590 4.80 11.88 -6.88
CA VAL A 590 4.20 13.17 -7.30
C VAL A 590 3.21 13.03 -8.47
N HIS A 591 2.87 11.83 -8.86
CA HIS A 591 1.90 11.55 -9.90
C HIS A 591 0.66 10.85 -9.35
N GLU A 592 -0.41 10.87 -10.14
CA GLU A 592 -1.66 10.19 -9.83
C GLU A 592 -2.27 9.65 -11.12
N ARG A 593 -2.93 8.50 -11.05
CA ARG A 593 -3.58 7.88 -12.21
C ARG A 593 -5.01 7.50 -11.86
N PHE A 594 -5.94 7.79 -12.77
CA PHE A 594 -7.37 7.52 -12.60
C PHE A 594 -7.91 6.73 -13.78
N PRO A 595 -8.83 5.78 -13.58
CA PRO A 595 -9.52 5.11 -14.67
C PRO A 595 -10.52 6.07 -15.35
N LEU A 596 -10.67 5.96 -16.65
CA LEU A 596 -11.72 6.64 -17.44
C LEU A 596 -12.89 5.68 -17.65
N ASP A 597 -13.61 5.37 -16.58
CA ASP A 597 -14.65 4.32 -16.51
C ASP A 597 -16.08 4.86 -16.49
N ALA A 598 -16.26 6.18 -16.52
CA ALA A 598 -17.52 6.87 -16.52
C ALA A 598 -17.55 7.98 -17.57
N GLU A 599 -18.74 8.51 -17.91
CA GLU A 599 -18.90 9.64 -18.83
C GLU A 599 -18.28 10.94 -18.31
N MET A 600 -18.20 11.07 -16.99
CA MET A 600 -17.57 12.21 -16.30
C MET A 600 -16.68 11.67 -15.19
N VAL A 601 -15.39 12.01 -15.22
CA VAL A 601 -14.40 11.59 -14.23
C VAL A 601 -13.79 12.82 -13.57
N GLN A 602 -13.88 12.91 -12.25
CA GLN A 602 -13.20 13.96 -11.49
C GLN A 602 -11.78 13.52 -11.15
N VAL A 603 -10.82 14.40 -11.40
CA VAL A 603 -9.39 14.15 -11.16
C VAL A 603 -8.74 15.31 -10.42
N CYS A 604 -7.75 14.98 -9.60
CA CYS A 604 -6.96 15.94 -8.82
C CYS A 604 -5.63 15.30 -8.42
N ASN A 605 -4.56 16.07 -8.39
CA ASN A 605 -3.30 15.68 -7.79
C ASN A 605 -2.83 16.77 -6.83
N LEU A 606 -2.46 16.37 -5.62
CA LEU A 606 -1.93 17.30 -4.61
C LEU A 606 -0.76 18.14 -5.15
N TRP A 607 0.13 17.53 -5.92
CA TRP A 607 1.34 18.14 -6.46
C TRP A 607 1.14 18.82 -7.82
N GLY A 608 -0.08 18.75 -8.36
CA GLY A 608 -0.36 19.19 -9.72
C GLY A 608 0.25 18.27 -10.77
N GLY A 609 0.34 18.74 -11.98
CA GLY A 609 1.01 18.03 -13.07
C GLY A 609 0.36 18.17 -14.43
N LEU A 610 1.09 17.74 -15.44
CA LEU A 610 0.61 17.64 -16.81
C LEU A 610 -0.45 16.54 -16.91
N ILE A 611 -1.42 16.75 -17.76
CA ILE A 611 -2.51 15.80 -18.01
C ILE A 611 -2.16 14.96 -19.23
N TYR A 612 -2.05 13.65 -19.03
CA TYR A 612 -1.91 12.67 -20.11
C TYR A 612 -3.12 11.75 -20.17
N ILE A 613 -3.51 11.39 -21.37
CA ILE A 613 -4.46 10.30 -21.61
C ILE A 613 -3.64 9.05 -21.94
N ILE A 614 -3.93 7.94 -21.27
CA ILE A 614 -3.23 6.67 -21.45
C ILE A 614 -4.13 5.72 -22.22
N ALA A 615 -3.72 5.41 -23.44
CA ALA A 615 -4.38 4.40 -24.26
C ALA A 615 -3.86 3.01 -23.88
N PRO A 616 -4.73 2.05 -23.52
CA PRO A 616 -4.28 0.69 -23.21
C PRO A 616 -3.76 -0.04 -24.45
N PRO A 617 -3.05 -1.17 -24.30
CA PRO A 617 -2.69 -2.03 -25.42
C PRO A 617 -3.91 -2.42 -26.27
N GLN A 618 -3.71 -2.65 -27.57
CA GLN A 618 -4.74 -3.05 -28.54
C GLN A 618 -5.86 -2.03 -28.72
N SER A 619 -5.55 -0.74 -28.55
CA SER A 619 -6.51 0.36 -28.74
C SER A 619 -6.44 0.90 -30.17
N LYS A 620 -7.60 1.29 -30.69
CA LYS A 620 -7.70 2.02 -31.96
C LYS A 620 -8.83 3.03 -31.88
N VAL A 621 -8.48 4.31 -31.82
CA VAL A 621 -9.41 5.45 -31.90
C VAL A 621 -8.81 6.50 -32.81
N ASP A 622 -9.66 7.23 -33.52
CA ASP A 622 -9.23 8.30 -34.39
C ASP A 622 -10.14 9.53 -34.23
N GLY A 623 -9.52 10.66 -33.84
CA GLY A 623 -10.17 11.93 -33.72
C GLY A 623 -11.26 12.00 -32.65
N VAL A 624 -11.23 11.16 -31.65
CA VAL A 624 -12.18 11.16 -30.54
C VAL A 624 -11.88 12.33 -29.60
N GLU A 625 -12.92 13.03 -29.16
CA GLU A 625 -12.77 14.24 -28.36
C GLU A 625 -13.08 13.99 -26.89
N ILE A 626 -12.16 14.40 -26.01
CA ILE A 626 -12.40 14.57 -24.58
C ILE A 626 -12.53 16.06 -24.26
N VAL A 627 -13.23 16.38 -23.17
CA VAL A 627 -13.36 17.76 -22.69
C VAL A 627 -12.86 17.85 -21.26
N VAL A 628 -11.86 18.69 -21.04
CA VAL A 628 -11.35 19.01 -19.70
C VAL A 628 -12.00 20.32 -19.25
N GLN A 629 -12.75 20.26 -18.15
CA GLN A 629 -13.61 21.36 -17.73
C GLN A 629 -12.81 22.60 -17.33
N ASP A 630 -11.81 22.44 -16.47
CA ASP A 630 -10.91 23.51 -16.06
C ASP A 630 -9.47 23.01 -16.00
N ALA A 631 -8.57 23.72 -16.62
CA ALA A 631 -7.16 23.40 -16.64
C ALA A 631 -6.29 24.64 -16.90
N VAL A 632 -5.00 24.50 -16.80
CA VAL A 632 -4.02 25.49 -17.18
C VAL A 632 -3.41 25.10 -18.52
N GLN A 633 -3.24 26.03 -19.43
CA GLN A 633 -2.54 25.79 -20.68
C GLN A 633 -1.04 25.57 -20.39
N ALA A 634 -0.50 24.42 -20.74
CA ALA A 634 0.94 24.19 -20.66
C ALA A 634 1.67 24.89 -21.83
N PRO A 635 2.94 25.31 -21.66
CA PRO A 635 3.80 25.19 -20.48
C PRO A 635 3.96 26.48 -19.70
N TYR A 636 3.72 26.45 -18.40
CA TYR A 636 4.03 27.55 -17.48
C TYR A 636 5.16 27.21 -16.49
N PHE A 637 6.09 26.36 -16.91
CA PHE A 637 7.17 25.87 -16.06
C PHE A 637 8.34 26.83 -16.01
N LYS A 638 8.90 27.01 -14.80
CA LYS A 638 10.01 27.92 -14.54
C LYS A 638 11.31 27.23 -14.08
N SER A 639 11.35 25.88 -13.96
CA SER A 639 12.48 25.18 -13.39
C SER A 639 12.92 23.94 -14.19
N GLY A 640 14.22 23.61 -14.10
CA GLY A 640 14.88 22.54 -14.83
C GLY A 640 15.56 23.02 -16.12
N PHE A 641 16.62 22.35 -16.58
CA PHE A 641 17.26 22.69 -17.85
C PHE A 641 16.45 22.15 -19.03
N MET A 642 16.46 20.86 -19.22
CA MET A 642 15.67 20.09 -20.17
C MET A 642 15.46 18.72 -19.61
N HIS A 643 14.43 18.03 -20.08
CA HIS A 643 14.06 16.71 -19.61
C HIS A 643 13.29 15.98 -20.69
N SER A 644 13.68 14.73 -20.94
CA SER A 644 12.95 13.84 -21.86
C SER A 644 11.54 13.51 -21.35
N GLY A 645 10.72 12.96 -22.21
CA GLY A 645 9.35 12.58 -21.87
C GLY A 645 8.35 13.09 -22.91
N TYR A 646 7.09 12.98 -22.61
CA TYR A 646 5.99 13.47 -23.43
C TYR A 646 5.09 14.39 -22.59
N PRO A 647 5.28 15.74 -22.74
CA PRO A 647 6.23 16.43 -23.62
C PRO A 647 7.67 16.44 -23.09
N ILE A 648 8.60 16.75 -23.97
CA ILE A 648 9.95 17.18 -23.57
C ILE A 648 9.83 18.50 -22.83
N MET A 649 10.43 18.58 -21.65
CA MET A 649 10.40 19.76 -20.80
C MET A 649 11.70 20.55 -20.96
N MET A 650 11.63 21.87 -21.02
CA MET A 650 12.81 22.72 -21.06
C MET A 650 12.61 23.99 -20.25
N GLN A 651 13.69 24.64 -19.88
CA GLN A 651 13.63 25.99 -19.31
C GLN A 651 12.96 26.95 -20.28
N THR A 652 12.14 27.84 -19.77
CA THR A 652 11.47 28.89 -20.57
C THR A 652 12.45 29.75 -21.37
N VAL A 653 13.65 29.98 -20.84
CA VAL A 653 14.73 30.73 -21.53
C VAL A 653 15.28 30.00 -22.73
N SER A 654 15.16 28.69 -22.82
CA SER A 654 15.58 27.87 -23.97
C SER A 654 14.51 27.71 -25.04
N ALA A 655 13.24 28.03 -24.74
CA ALA A 655 12.16 27.90 -25.68
C ALA A 655 12.30 28.74 -26.95
N PRO A 656 12.83 30.00 -26.92
CA PRO A 656 13.05 30.79 -28.12
C PRO A 656 14.03 30.11 -29.10
N GLU A 657 15.01 29.36 -28.63
CA GLU A 657 15.97 28.64 -29.50
C GLU A 657 15.27 27.61 -30.38
N LEU A 658 14.27 26.91 -29.82
CA LEU A 658 13.52 25.88 -30.53
C LEU A 658 12.66 26.43 -31.66
N VAL A 659 12.10 27.64 -31.50
CA VAL A 659 11.21 28.24 -32.47
C VAL A 659 11.89 29.23 -33.41
N ASN A 660 13.13 29.58 -33.15
CA ASN A 660 13.91 30.47 -34.00
C ASN A 660 14.73 29.67 -35.03
N VAL A 661 14.13 29.48 -36.20
CA VAL A 661 14.71 28.68 -37.28
C VAL A 661 16.09 29.20 -37.71
N GLN A 662 16.27 30.51 -37.76
CA GLN A 662 17.54 31.11 -38.18
C GLN A 662 18.66 30.84 -37.17
N GLU A 663 18.36 30.94 -35.85
CA GLU A 663 19.31 30.60 -34.80
C GLU A 663 19.62 29.11 -34.77
N ALA A 664 18.64 28.24 -35.01
CA ALA A 664 18.85 26.80 -35.13
C ALA A 664 19.84 26.44 -36.25
N TYR A 665 19.70 27.05 -37.43
CA TYR A 665 20.66 26.86 -38.53
C TYR A 665 22.04 27.44 -38.23
N LYS A 666 22.12 28.43 -37.35
CA LYS A 666 23.40 29.11 -37.02
C LYS A 666 24.14 28.42 -35.88
N LYS A 667 23.45 28.08 -34.80
CA LYS A 667 24.02 27.57 -33.54
C LYS A 667 23.76 26.10 -33.28
N GLY A 668 22.81 25.49 -34.00
CA GLY A 668 22.35 24.14 -33.76
C GLY A 668 21.30 24.06 -32.66
N LEU A 669 20.80 22.83 -32.47
CA LEU A 669 19.86 22.46 -31.44
C LEU A 669 20.41 21.21 -30.72
N TRP A 670 21.26 21.39 -29.72
CA TRP A 670 21.87 20.23 -29.06
C TRP A 670 20.96 19.68 -27.98
N GLY A 671 20.59 20.45 -26.96
CA GLY A 671 19.85 20.00 -25.80
C GLY A 671 18.45 19.46 -26.15
N GLN A 672 17.73 20.17 -26.99
CA GLN A 672 16.40 19.79 -27.45
C GLN A 672 16.40 18.44 -28.18
N ILE A 673 17.41 18.20 -29.03
CA ILE A 673 17.55 16.94 -29.74
C ILE A 673 18.12 15.84 -28.85
N HIS A 674 18.95 16.19 -27.87
CA HIS A 674 19.42 15.26 -26.83
C HIS A 674 18.24 14.66 -26.05
N GLU A 675 17.28 15.48 -25.63
CA GLU A 675 16.08 15.00 -24.94
C GLU A 675 15.18 14.16 -25.86
N LEU A 676 15.08 14.54 -27.13
CA LEU A 676 14.39 13.71 -28.13
C LEU A 676 15.11 12.36 -28.30
N GLY A 677 16.45 12.36 -28.28
CA GLY A 677 17.28 11.16 -28.31
C GLY A 677 16.99 10.24 -27.15
N HIS A 678 16.82 10.75 -25.92
CA HIS A 678 16.39 9.96 -24.76
C HIS A 678 15.05 9.27 -25.00
N ASN A 679 14.09 9.94 -25.63
CA ASN A 679 12.79 9.35 -25.98
C ASN A 679 12.91 8.21 -27.02
N GLN A 680 14.02 8.15 -27.76
CA GLN A 680 14.28 7.10 -28.73
C GLN A 680 15.16 5.96 -28.22
N GLN A 681 15.80 6.12 -27.04
CA GLN A 681 16.60 5.06 -26.44
C GLN A 681 15.73 3.85 -26.10
N ARG A 682 16.27 2.64 -26.31
CA ARG A 682 15.63 1.38 -25.96
C ARG A 682 16.62 0.50 -25.19
N SER A 683 16.13 -0.18 -24.16
CA SER A 683 16.95 -1.04 -23.29
C SER A 683 17.76 -2.08 -24.04
N VAL A 684 17.30 -2.48 -25.23
CA VAL A 684 17.93 -3.52 -26.05
C VAL A 684 19.30 -3.13 -26.61
N TRP A 685 19.57 -1.83 -26.82
CA TRP A 685 20.88 -1.34 -27.28
C TRP A 685 21.58 -0.38 -26.32
N GLU A 686 21.03 -0.26 -25.11
CA GLU A 686 21.60 0.56 -24.04
C GLU A 686 22.38 -0.29 -23.05
N PHE A 687 23.51 0.25 -22.58
CA PHE A 687 24.39 -0.36 -21.58
C PHE A 687 24.48 0.55 -20.33
N PRO A 688 23.43 0.64 -19.50
CA PRO A 688 23.44 1.52 -18.34
C PRO A 688 24.55 1.15 -17.33
N PRO A 689 25.19 2.12 -16.66
CA PRO A 689 25.00 3.57 -16.84
C PRO A 689 25.84 4.19 -17.98
N HIS A 690 26.62 3.39 -18.71
CA HIS A 690 27.63 3.87 -19.68
C HIS A 690 27.03 4.69 -20.81
N THR A 691 25.92 4.24 -21.38
CA THR A 691 25.34 4.84 -22.60
C THR A 691 24.16 5.75 -22.34
N THR A 692 23.67 5.84 -21.10
CA THR A 692 22.48 6.63 -20.76
C THR A 692 22.56 8.07 -21.30
N GLU A 693 23.69 8.76 -21.10
CA GLU A 693 23.94 10.11 -21.59
C GLU A 693 24.80 10.13 -22.86
N CYS A 694 24.86 9.02 -23.59
CA CYS A 694 25.70 8.84 -24.77
C CYS A 694 24.87 8.67 -26.04
N THR A 695 24.06 7.61 -26.13
CA THR A 695 23.35 7.29 -27.37
C THR A 695 22.29 8.32 -27.75
N CYS A 696 21.70 9.03 -26.78
CA CYS A 696 20.84 10.19 -27.03
C CYS A 696 21.56 11.27 -27.86
N ASN A 697 22.86 11.45 -27.65
CA ASN A 697 23.69 12.39 -28.40
C ASN A 697 23.94 11.97 -29.86
N LEU A 698 23.74 10.74 -30.25
CA LEU A 698 23.79 10.33 -31.66
C LEU A 698 22.70 11.05 -32.48
N TRP A 699 21.51 11.24 -31.90
CA TRP A 699 20.44 12.03 -32.52
C TRP A 699 20.85 13.51 -32.63
N SER A 700 21.49 14.06 -31.58
CA SER A 700 21.99 15.43 -31.63
C SER A 700 23.02 15.61 -32.74
N VAL A 701 23.99 14.70 -32.87
CA VAL A 701 25.00 14.74 -33.97
C VAL A 701 24.29 14.62 -35.33
N TYR A 702 23.38 13.62 -35.49
CA TYR A 702 22.69 13.41 -36.75
C TYR A 702 21.88 14.62 -37.20
N VAL A 703 21.07 15.19 -36.32
CA VAL A 703 20.19 16.31 -36.67
C VAL A 703 21.00 17.55 -36.98
N ASN A 704 22.00 17.86 -36.17
CA ASN A 704 22.85 19.04 -36.44
C ASN A 704 23.59 18.93 -37.75
N GLU A 705 24.11 17.75 -38.10
CA GLU A 705 24.83 17.56 -39.39
C GLU A 705 23.87 17.41 -40.59
N LYS A 706 22.89 16.52 -40.50
CA LYS A 706 22.08 16.10 -41.64
C LYS A 706 20.87 16.97 -41.91
N VAL A 707 20.32 17.57 -40.86
CA VAL A 707 19.14 18.44 -40.97
C VAL A 707 19.54 19.91 -41.01
N LEU A 708 20.40 20.33 -40.08
CA LEU A 708 20.79 21.73 -39.94
C LEU A 708 22.03 22.08 -40.76
N GLY A 709 22.75 21.10 -41.30
CA GLY A 709 23.94 21.31 -42.16
C GLY A 709 25.15 21.84 -41.41
N LEU A 710 25.24 21.68 -40.10
CA LEU A 710 26.32 22.15 -39.28
C LEU A 710 27.48 21.12 -39.25
N ASN A 711 28.72 21.60 -39.21
CA ASN A 711 29.84 20.72 -38.88
C ASN A 711 29.74 20.32 -37.40
N ARG A 712 30.00 19.03 -37.09
CA ARG A 712 29.89 18.50 -35.72
C ARG A 712 30.73 19.26 -34.70
N SER A 713 31.90 19.76 -35.12
CA SER A 713 32.76 20.59 -34.25
C SER A 713 32.11 21.91 -33.83
N ASN A 714 31.12 22.39 -34.60
CA ASN A 714 30.35 23.60 -34.29
C ASN A 714 29.02 23.31 -33.56
N ALA A 715 28.60 22.05 -33.56
CA ALA A 715 27.37 21.64 -32.92
C ALA A 715 27.44 21.61 -31.39
N HIS A 716 28.61 21.26 -30.86
CA HIS A 716 28.86 21.24 -29.43
C HIS A 716 30.39 21.42 -29.14
N PRO A 717 30.80 22.19 -28.10
CA PRO A 717 32.18 22.35 -27.73
C PRO A 717 32.96 21.06 -27.49
N ALA A 718 32.29 20.04 -26.91
CA ALA A 718 32.89 18.73 -26.67
C ALA A 718 33.24 17.97 -27.96
N LEU A 719 32.86 18.42 -29.13
CA LEU A 719 33.07 17.76 -30.41
C LEU A 719 34.13 18.41 -31.27
N THR A 720 34.84 19.39 -30.73
CA THR A 720 36.02 19.92 -31.42
C THR A 720 37.10 18.84 -31.56
N PRO A 721 37.88 18.82 -32.65
CA PRO A 721 38.92 17.80 -32.86
C PRO A 721 39.88 17.67 -31.69
N GLU A 722 40.26 18.77 -31.07
CA GLU A 722 41.17 18.83 -29.93
C GLU A 722 40.60 18.16 -28.70
N GLU A 723 39.33 18.46 -28.36
CA GLU A 723 38.62 17.86 -27.23
C GLU A 723 38.40 16.35 -27.44
N ARG A 724 38.05 15.97 -28.65
CA ARG A 724 37.86 14.56 -29.01
C ARG A 724 39.14 13.76 -28.86
N GLN A 725 40.26 14.29 -29.41
CA GLN A 725 41.57 13.63 -29.36
C GLN A 725 42.09 13.53 -27.92
N ALA A 726 41.97 14.60 -27.15
CA ALA A 726 42.38 14.63 -25.74
C ALA A 726 41.60 13.59 -24.90
N ARG A 727 40.31 13.46 -25.14
CA ARG A 727 39.44 12.52 -24.44
C ARG A 727 39.79 11.07 -24.76
N ILE A 728 39.98 10.73 -26.03
CA ILE A 728 40.35 9.36 -26.44
C ILE A 728 41.71 9.02 -25.84
N LYS A 729 42.69 9.96 -25.94
CA LYS A 729 44.02 9.77 -25.37
C LYS A 729 43.96 9.53 -23.85
N SER A 730 43.27 10.36 -23.12
CA SER A 730 43.09 10.22 -21.67
C SER A 730 42.46 8.87 -21.27
N TYR A 731 41.48 8.40 -22.03
CA TYR A 731 40.85 7.09 -21.79
C TYR A 731 41.85 5.94 -22.05
N CYS A 732 42.61 6.00 -23.11
CA CYS A 732 43.63 5.01 -23.45
C CYS A 732 44.77 5.00 -22.43
N ASP A 733 45.30 6.19 -22.06
CA ASP A 733 46.32 6.32 -21.02
C ASP A 733 45.87 5.81 -19.66
N GLY A 734 44.57 5.90 -19.35
CA GLY A 734 43.93 5.37 -18.16
C GLY A 734 43.67 3.85 -18.19
N GLY A 735 44.19 3.11 -19.19
CA GLY A 735 44.10 1.65 -19.28
C GLY A 735 42.80 1.12 -19.87
N LYS A 736 42.02 1.98 -20.49
CA LYS A 736 40.77 1.61 -21.18
C LYS A 736 39.74 0.91 -20.25
N ASP A 737 39.65 1.38 -19.00
CA ASP A 737 38.70 0.87 -18.01
C ASP A 737 37.28 1.29 -18.38
N LEU A 738 36.39 0.31 -18.56
CA LEU A 738 34.97 0.53 -18.87
C LEU A 738 34.25 1.42 -17.85
N LYS A 739 34.71 1.49 -16.61
CA LYS A 739 34.14 2.42 -15.61
C LYS A 739 34.22 3.89 -16.07
N ASN A 740 35.22 4.21 -16.90
CA ASN A 740 35.41 5.53 -17.47
C ASN A 740 34.87 5.69 -18.90
N TRP A 741 34.30 4.61 -19.46
CA TRP A 741 33.64 4.60 -20.76
C TRP A 741 32.17 5.02 -20.60
N SER A 742 31.94 6.34 -20.61
CA SER A 742 30.60 6.91 -20.41
C SER A 742 30.47 8.26 -21.11
N LYS A 743 29.22 8.72 -21.31
CA LYS A 743 28.93 10.03 -21.93
C LYS A 743 29.73 10.28 -23.20
N TRP A 744 30.56 11.33 -23.20
CA TRP A 744 31.35 11.74 -24.33
C TRP A 744 32.40 10.72 -24.76
N THR A 745 33.02 10.01 -23.82
CA THR A 745 34.00 8.95 -24.12
C THR A 745 33.32 7.76 -24.82
N ALA A 746 32.19 7.35 -24.35
CA ALA A 746 31.40 6.31 -25.00
C ALA A 746 30.93 6.76 -26.39
N LEU A 747 30.56 8.04 -26.53
CA LEU A 747 30.10 8.59 -27.82
C LEU A 747 31.21 8.53 -28.88
N GLU A 748 32.51 8.63 -28.51
CA GLU A 748 33.60 8.50 -29.45
C GLU A 748 33.63 7.16 -30.18
N THR A 749 33.29 6.07 -29.48
CA THR A 749 33.17 4.73 -30.10
C THR A 749 32.16 4.75 -31.23
N TYR A 750 30.99 5.30 -30.97
CA TYR A 750 29.90 5.39 -31.96
C TYR A 750 30.25 6.37 -33.09
N MET A 751 30.85 7.49 -32.78
CA MET A 751 31.28 8.47 -33.81
C MET A 751 32.34 7.89 -34.74
N GLN A 752 33.30 7.12 -34.19
CA GLN A 752 34.31 6.45 -35.04
C GLN A 752 33.67 5.40 -35.98
N LEU A 753 32.69 4.66 -35.51
CA LEU A 753 31.91 3.75 -36.36
C LEU A 753 31.14 4.53 -37.43
N GLN A 754 30.52 5.63 -37.07
CA GLN A 754 29.81 6.49 -38.00
C GLN A 754 30.71 7.13 -39.04
N GLU A 755 31.89 7.58 -38.67
CA GLU A 755 32.91 8.16 -39.58
C GLU A 755 33.41 7.12 -40.60
N LYS A 756 33.51 5.87 -40.18
CA LYS A 756 33.98 4.78 -41.04
C LYS A 756 32.86 4.19 -41.92
N PHE A 757 31.68 4.02 -41.42
CA PHE A 757 30.61 3.24 -42.08
C PHE A 757 29.36 4.07 -42.43
N GLY A 758 29.29 5.33 -41.96
CA GLY A 758 28.18 6.23 -42.25
C GLY A 758 26.93 5.97 -41.40
N TRP A 759 25.94 6.87 -41.53
CA TRP A 759 24.68 6.79 -40.80
C TRP A 759 23.79 5.63 -41.25
N ASP A 760 23.89 5.16 -42.48
CA ASP A 760 23.04 4.08 -42.99
C ASP A 760 23.35 2.74 -42.28
N ALA A 761 24.58 2.56 -41.82
CA ALA A 761 24.94 1.40 -40.99
C ALA A 761 24.15 1.44 -39.65
N PHE A 762 24.10 2.56 -38.99
CA PHE A 762 23.33 2.75 -37.76
C PHE A 762 21.84 2.55 -37.97
N LYS A 763 21.27 3.10 -39.04
CA LYS A 763 19.85 2.89 -39.37
C LYS A 763 19.51 1.43 -39.51
N LYS A 764 20.37 0.67 -40.21
CA LYS A 764 20.19 -0.78 -40.39
C LYS A 764 20.31 -1.54 -39.07
N VAL A 765 21.28 -1.19 -38.22
CA VAL A 765 21.45 -1.80 -36.89
C VAL A 765 20.23 -1.56 -36.03
N PHE A 766 19.74 -0.33 -35.94
CA PHE A 766 18.55 -0.01 -35.17
C PHE A 766 17.27 -0.68 -35.73
N THR A 767 17.16 -0.83 -37.04
CA THR A 767 16.06 -1.56 -37.65
C THR A 767 16.07 -3.05 -37.24
N ILE A 768 17.25 -3.68 -37.24
CA ILE A 768 17.40 -5.08 -36.80
C ILE A 768 17.01 -5.20 -35.32
N TYR A 769 17.46 -4.33 -34.47
CA TYR A 769 17.12 -4.33 -33.05
C TYR A 769 15.63 -4.09 -32.79
N HIS A 770 14.96 -3.32 -33.66
CA HIS A 770 13.54 -3.08 -33.56
C HIS A 770 12.71 -4.35 -33.65
N ASP A 771 13.14 -5.26 -34.49
CA ASP A 771 12.46 -6.54 -34.77
C ASP A 771 13.04 -7.70 -33.92
N MET A 772 14.09 -7.44 -33.11
CA MET A 772 14.78 -8.48 -32.34
C MET A 772 14.03 -8.83 -31.08
N ASN A 773 13.85 -10.13 -30.82
CA ASN A 773 13.29 -10.70 -29.59
C ASN A 773 14.37 -11.42 -28.78
N GLY A 774 14.21 -11.49 -27.46
CA GLY A 774 15.09 -12.25 -26.58
C GLY A 774 16.48 -11.63 -26.42
N VAL A 775 16.58 -10.31 -26.42
CA VAL A 775 17.83 -9.58 -26.14
C VAL A 775 18.22 -9.78 -24.66
N PRO A 776 19.50 -10.08 -24.36
CA PRO A 776 19.99 -10.23 -23.00
C PRO A 776 19.76 -8.97 -22.15
N ASP A 777 19.71 -9.12 -20.83
CA ASP A 777 19.65 -7.98 -19.89
C ASP A 777 21.04 -7.53 -19.42
N ASP A 778 22.01 -8.44 -19.38
CA ASP A 778 23.38 -8.14 -18.95
C ASP A 778 24.13 -7.27 -19.98
N ASN A 779 24.82 -6.22 -19.49
CA ASN A 779 25.55 -5.30 -20.34
C ASN A 779 26.65 -5.98 -21.18
N ALA A 780 27.40 -6.93 -20.61
CA ALA A 780 28.47 -7.60 -21.33
C ALA A 780 27.91 -8.44 -22.49
N GLU A 781 26.81 -9.13 -22.26
CA GLU A 781 26.11 -9.91 -23.30
C GLU A 781 25.52 -9.00 -24.38
N LYS A 782 24.91 -7.86 -24.01
CA LYS A 782 24.42 -6.84 -24.93
C LYS A 782 25.54 -6.24 -25.80
N MET A 783 26.71 -5.95 -25.21
CA MET A 783 27.86 -5.45 -25.93
C MET A 783 28.36 -6.47 -26.97
N ASN A 784 28.39 -7.74 -26.61
CA ASN A 784 28.73 -8.82 -27.56
C ASN A 784 27.72 -8.90 -28.70
N LEU A 785 26.43 -8.87 -28.38
CA LEU A 785 25.37 -8.85 -29.39
C LEU A 785 25.46 -7.63 -30.31
N TYR A 786 25.80 -6.48 -29.77
CA TYR A 786 26.00 -5.24 -30.54
C TYR A 786 27.17 -5.39 -31.51
N ALA A 787 28.29 -5.94 -31.03
CA ALA A 787 29.47 -6.20 -31.87
C ALA A 787 29.15 -7.18 -33.02
N GLU A 788 28.42 -8.27 -32.74
CA GLU A 788 27.93 -9.23 -33.73
C GLU A 788 27.04 -8.55 -34.78
N THR A 789 26.01 -7.84 -34.32
CA THR A 789 25.02 -7.17 -35.18
C THR A 789 25.63 -6.11 -36.06
N PHE A 790 26.47 -5.24 -35.52
CA PHE A 790 27.12 -4.18 -36.28
C PHE A 790 28.10 -4.76 -37.32
N SER A 791 28.88 -5.77 -36.91
CA SER A 791 29.81 -6.46 -37.80
C SER A 791 29.10 -7.10 -39.00
N GLU A 792 27.97 -7.76 -38.78
CA GLU A 792 27.18 -8.36 -39.84
C GLU A 792 26.58 -7.31 -40.80
N VAL A 793 26.16 -6.17 -40.28
CA VAL A 793 25.61 -5.07 -41.10
C VAL A 793 26.69 -4.49 -42.01
N VAL A 794 27.89 -4.27 -41.51
CA VAL A 794 29.00 -3.64 -42.28
C VAL A 794 29.85 -4.67 -43.01
N LYS A 795 29.59 -5.98 -42.87
CA LYS A 795 30.34 -7.07 -43.47
C LYS A 795 31.82 -7.07 -43.13
N MET A 796 32.16 -6.62 -41.90
CA MET A 796 33.51 -6.65 -41.36
C MET A 796 33.49 -7.11 -39.91
N ASN A 797 34.49 -7.90 -39.53
CA ASN A 797 34.68 -8.30 -38.15
C ASN A 797 35.24 -7.14 -37.32
N LEU A 798 34.42 -6.55 -36.44
CA LEU A 798 34.77 -5.41 -35.60
C LEU A 798 35.25 -5.78 -34.18
N CYS A 799 35.46 -7.08 -33.90
CA CYS A 799 36.03 -7.49 -32.62
C CYS A 799 37.31 -6.77 -32.23
N PRO A 800 38.31 -6.58 -33.15
CA PRO A 800 39.51 -5.85 -32.79
C PRO A 800 39.22 -4.42 -32.37
N PHE A 801 38.29 -3.75 -33.04
CA PHE A 801 37.89 -2.38 -32.74
C PHE A 801 37.26 -2.29 -31.34
N PHE A 802 36.27 -3.12 -31.03
CA PHE A 802 35.59 -3.09 -29.74
C PHE A 802 36.51 -3.52 -28.59
N LYS A 803 37.40 -4.48 -28.82
CA LYS A 803 38.46 -4.82 -27.84
C LYS A 803 39.40 -3.66 -27.57
N ALA A 804 39.75 -2.93 -28.60
CA ALA A 804 40.61 -1.75 -28.46
C ALA A 804 39.93 -0.64 -27.61
N TRP A 805 38.58 -0.62 -27.54
CA TRP A 805 37.80 0.22 -26.65
C TRP A 805 37.62 -0.37 -25.25
N GLY A 806 38.08 -1.61 -24.99
CA GLY A 806 37.94 -2.29 -23.69
C GLY A 806 36.64 -3.02 -23.51
N TRP A 807 35.87 -3.26 -24.58
CA TRP A 807 34.64 -4.06 -24.50
C TRP A 807 34.94 -5.52 -24.20
N PRO A 808 34.09 -6.21 -23.39
CA PRO A 808 34.32 -7.58 -22.95
C PRO A 808 33.92 -8.59 -24.02
N ILE A 809 34.58 -8.56 -25.19
CA ILE A 809 34.28 -9.42 -26.33
C ILE A 809 34.66 -10.87 -26.02
N GLN A 810 33.68 -11.76 -26.07
CA GLN A 810 33.81 -13.17 -25.74
C GLN A 810 34.34 -13.99 -26.94
N PRO A 811 35.01 -15.15 -26.70
CA PRO A 811 35.46 -16.04 -27.75
C PRO A 811 34.33 -16.52 -28.69
N ASP A 812 33.14 -16.77 -28.18
CA ASP A 812 31.99 -17.16 -28.97
C ASP A 812 31.55 -16.09 -29.97
N THR A 813 31.56 -14.82 -29.57
CA THR A 813 31.29 -13.69 -30.46
C THR A 813 32.33 -13.62 -31.59
N GLN A 814 33.63 -13.77 -31.23
CA GLN A 814 34.70 -13.80 -32.22
C GLN A 814 34.51 -14.96 -33.23
N LYS A 815 34.12 -16.13 -32.74
CA LYS A 815 33.85 -17.31 -33.58
C LYS A 815 32.66 -17.08 -34.50
N LYS A 816 31.57 -16.53 -34.01
CA LYS A 816 30.35 -16.28 -34.80
C LYS A 816 30.61 -15.40 -36.02
N ILE A 817 31.46 -14.37 -35.88
CA ILE A 817 31.75 -13.39 -36.94
C ILE A 817 33.12 -13.61 -37.61
N SER A 818 33.77 -14.77 -37.35
CA SER A 818 35.09 -15.10 -37.92
C SER A 818 35.07 -15.29 -39.43
N HIS A 819 33.89 -15.52 -40.04
CA HIS A 819 33.71 -15.59 -41.48
C HIS A 819 33.82 -14.23 -42.18
N LEU A 820 33.76 -13.10 -41.43
CA LEU A 820 33.88 -11.76 -41.95
C LEU A 820 35.36 -11.33 -41.98
N PRO A 821 35.77 -10.52 -42.98
CA PRO A 821 37.11 -9.98 -43.03
C PRO A 821 37.36 -9.08 -41.79
N GLU A 822 38.52 -9.27 -41.18
CA GLU A 822 38.90 -8.53 -39.97
C GLU A 822 39.14 -7.07 -40.25
N CYS A 823 38.61 -6.17 -39.42
CA CYS A 823 38.84 -4.74 -39.48
C CYS A 823 40.16 -4.42 -38.77
N SER A 824 41.28 -4.67 -39.42
CA SER A 824 42.62 -4.40 -38.91
C SER A 824 42.99 -2.92 -38.93
N ASN A 825 42.40 -2.14 -39.82
CA ASN A 825 42.61 -0.69 -39.93
C ASN A 825 41.47 0.09 -39.33
N HIS A 826 41.26 -0.05 -38.01
CA HIS A 826 40.26 0.69 -37.25
C HIS A 826 40.87 1.93 -36.57
N PRO A 827 40.06 2.96 -36.23
CA PRO A 827 40.56 4.23 -35.67
C PRO A 827 41.38 4.10 -34.40
N MET A 828 41.22 3.05 -33.63
CA MET A 828 41.87 2.83 -32.33
C MET A 828 43.30 2.26 -32.46
N VAL A 829 43.72 1.86 -33.65
CA VAL A 829 45.10 1.33 -33.90
C VAL A 829 46.17 2.36 -33.52
N GLN A 830 45.94 3.63 -33.78
CA GLN A 830 46.87 4.72 -33.43
C GLN A 830 47.05 4.92 -31.92
N TYR A 831 46.20 4.33 -31.08
CA TYR A 831 46.26 4.42 -29.64
C TYR A 831 46.60 3.05 -28.99
N ALA A 832 47.08 2.10 -29.78
CA ALA A 832 47.44 0.76 -29.31
C ALA A 832 48.72 0.73 -28.49
#